data_925dc76a0653bc07f5a59cb253202e87
#
_entry.id   925dc76a0653bc07f5a59cb253202e87
#
_cell.length_a   1.000
_cell.length_b   1.000
_cell.length_c   1.000
_cell.angle_alpha   90.00
_cell.angle_beta   90.00
_cell.angle_gamma   90.00
#
_symmetry.space_group_name_H-M   'P 1'
#
loop_
_entity.id
_entity.type
_entity.pdbx_description
1 polymer ?
#
loop_
_entity_poly.entity_id
_entity_poly.type
_entity_poly.pdbx_seq_one_letter_code
_entity_poly.pdbx_strand_id
1 'polypeptide(L)'
;MPENKVGQFLLKNSPGNGIIEVLSVLIPERFNCELVDLIDWNHPEFISCYLDKQRLIDSAFAYSLTVRSSNAFSERTNTLFNQISTPSFTYQDDRFDILIRLSLQVENPWNATKLDAVLRRLDSATRDALWSTHIAVSDYGEDADLSASPIRTLVEWASEVDVCDLSGDSQKLLGTVLLWLTTTTNLKSRERTERALARLFALAPAQITYFIDSFSDIDDQYLVESLYSSIYAAILRQSNLLLLKQIAKSIPWARLIENVPDILIRDSLTGIFEYGKSLSVPALPEEMFPIHKHPSLKPLIFPNKQNIDEIREQCSEIARSAGSEFGDFGKYTMSMINLWSSTSLQDASGPQTEREKSEIFFAKQSPEVTELFDEIKALDLRKSLIDEQAASRYLENNSTNDYSFYFKNLKNSNEKKEIETIDFRLEQLQNEIREKISPAESNRTDLLLQSRNSDSISKFDKSAAQRWVVKHAYEMGWKKELFSGFEEMYCNEFRPPYQHNIERIGKKYERIALAQLLAYISEQYYFVPQNYDDVDDSVYKGIWQFNYRKIDLTFPPLITSNSTKKLPQLTEYQYNSLPPMSLHDQQEWVQSNTTIPNFSKIIEINDQASNNSWLLLADFQSVSDKPEDRDSELLQSDFWYRINSCIIKTSDLKDLIVPGENASLMAPDLIYIPNNMHQAYFSEYPYRNLYPELITQPQTFENKSMSKVTYESLLREYSWEYSDQATETQAYQPSRKLIQDLNLTYGEYGEWKSDYQVVFCDPHLWEQGRSRALCSKKALANYLKENNLSLIWLIGGEKRLFNPRKYLLSRSKLNYSEFSAFYYLDEFGAIKGTQNSNIDETN
;
A
#
# COMPACT_ATOMS: atom_id res chain seq x y z
N MET A 1 -12.69 58.67 4.88
CA MET A 1 -12.79 59.28 6.24
C MET A 1 -11.41 59.78 6.61
N PRO A 2 -11.27 60.91 7.31
CA PRO A 2 -10.00 61.22 7.95
C PRO A 2 -9.62 60.15 8.93
N GLU A 3 -8.34 59.76 8.97
CA GLU A 3 -7.81 58.63 9.77
C GLU A 3 -8.28 58.66 11.23
N ASN A 4 -8.27 59.80 11.86
CA ASN A 4 -8.70 60.02 13.26
C ASN A 4 -10.21 59.82 13.52
N LYS A 5 -11.04 59.68 12.50
CA LYS A 5 -12.49 59.46 12.65
C LYS A 5 -12.91 58.00 12.60
N VAL A 6 -12.06 57.11 12.16
CA VAL A 6 -12.39 55.67 12.04
C VAL A 6 -12.59 55.04 13.44
N GLY A 7 -11.67 55.29 14.36
CA GLY A 7 -11.79 54.84 15.76
C GLY A 7 -13.02 55.38 16.45
N GLN A 8 -13.33 56.69 16.25
CA GLN A 8 -14.54 57.32 16.79
C GLN A 8 -15.83 56.75 16.18
N PHE A 9 -15.82 56.38 14.88
CA PHE A 9 -16.95 55.73 14.24
C PHE A 9 -17.20 54.32 14.82
N LEU A 10 -16.17 53.53 14.99
CA LEU A 10 -16.27 52.20 15.59
C LEU A 10 -16.77 52.23 17.05
N LEU A 11 -16.37 53.21 17.83
CA LEU A 11 -16.81 53.45 19.19
C LEU A 11 -18.29 53.84 19.30
N LYS A 12 -18.75 54.75 18.45
CA LYS A 12 -20.11 55.30 18.54
C LYS A 12 -21.20 54.43 17.96
N ASN A 13 -20.90 53.64 16.95
CA ASN A 13 -21.93 52.99 16.14
C ASN A 13 -22.01 51.47 16.33
N SER A 14 -21.13 50.86 17.12
CA SER A 14 -21.05 49.37 17.26
C SER A 14 -21.37 48.67 15.92
N PRO A 15 -20.60 48.95 14.86
CA PRO A 15 -20.93 48.48 13.51
C PRO A 15 -20.92 46.94 13.52
N GLY A 16 -21.79 46.36 12.70
CA GLY A 16 -21.81 44.95 12.50
C GLY A 16 -20.48 44.45 11.86
N ASN A 17 -20.19 43.17 12.03
CA ASN A 17 -18.93 42.54 11.58
C ASN A 17 -18.57 42.90 10.14
N GLY A 18 -19.53 42.87 9.21
CA GLY A 18 -19.30 43.17 7.79
C GLY A 18 -18.73 44.56 7.52
N ILE A 19 -19.06 45.55 8.34
CA ILE A 19 -18.47 46.91 8.17
C ILE A 19 -17.00 46.90 8.65
N ILE A 20 -16.70 46.21 9.71
CA ILE A 20 -15.32 46.11 10.23
C ILE A 20 -14.46 45.33 9.23
N GLU A 21 -14.96 44.29 8.63
CA GLU A 21 -14.29 43.55 7.57
C GLU A 21 -14.00 44.41 6.37
N VAL A 22 -14.97 45.17 5.85
CA VAL A 22 -14.80 46.11 4.74
C VAL A 22 -13.75 47.18 5.08
N LEU A 23 -13.78 47.74 6.28
CA LEU A 23 -12.78 48.75 6.73
C LEU A 23 -11.38 48.11 6.81
N SER A 24 -11.27 46.84 7.25
CA SER A 24 -9.99 46.13 7.30
C SER A 24 -9.36 45.88 5.93
N VAL A 25 -10.17 45.85 4.86
CA VAL A 25 -9.69 45.81 3.47
C VAL A 25 -9.34 47.21 2.94
N LEU A 26 -10.27 48.17 3.05
CA LEU A 26 -10.15 49.48 2.39
C LEU A 26 -9.10 50.41 3.03
N ILE A 27 -8.85 50.27 4.34
CA ILE A 27 -7.88 51.15 5.04
C ILE A 27 -6.45 50.87 4.55
N PRO A 28 -5.94 49.63 4.54
CA PRO A 28 -4.62 49.33 4.01
C PRO A 28 -4.45 49.73 2.54
N GLU A 29 -5.49 49.54 1.74
CA GLU A 29 -5.45 49.89 0.30
C GLU A 29 -5.37 51.41 0.02
N ARG A 30 -5.97 52.20 0.91
CA ARG A 30 -6.07 53.67 0.68
C ARG A 30 -5.12 54.52 1.50
N PHE A 31 -4.72 54.02 2.70
CA PHE A 31 -4.01 54.84 3.67
C PHE A 31 -2.66 54.28 4.10
N ASN A 32 -2.29 53.10 3.61
CA ASN A 32 -1.04 52.40 3.90
C ASN A 32 -0.83 52.20 5.45
N CYS A 33 -1.91 52.03 6.18
CA CYS A 33 -1.92 51.65 7.60
C CYS A 33 -2.98 50.57 7.86
N GLU A 34 -2.89 49.87 8.96
CA GLU A 34 -3.87 48.86 9.32
C GLU A 34 -5.01 49.43 10.15
N LEU A 35 -6.20 48.81 10.12
CA LEU A 35 -7.35 49.27 10.88
C LEU A 35 -7.03 49.34 12.39
N VAL A 36 -6.28 48.37 12.92
CA VAL A 36 -5.89 48.28 14.33
C VAL A 36 -5.07 49.50 14.78
N ASP A 37 -4.32 50.13 13.90
CA ASP A 37 -3.49 51.29 14.20
C ASP A 37 -4.31 52.61 14.39
N LEU A 38 -5.57 52.58 13.94
CA LEU A 38 -6.49 53.72 14.03
C LEU A 38 -7.42 53.64 15.24
N ILE A 39 -7.27 52.63 16.09
CA ILE A 39 -8.10 52.38 17.26
C ILE A 39 -7.39 52.89 18.52
N ASP A 40 -8.06 53.73 19.30
CA ASP A 40 -7.59 54.09 20.65
C ASP A 40 -8.02 53.04 21.68
N TRP A 41 -7.15 52.09 21.91
CA TRP A 41 -7.37 50.99 22.83
C TRP A 41 -7.50 51.39 24.29
N ASN A 42 -7.07 52.58 24.66
CA ASN A 42 -7.18 53.14 26.03
C ASN A 42 -8.52 53.85 26.30
N HIS A 43 -9.37 53.96 25.28
CA HIS A 43 -10.67 54.58 25.46
C HIS A 43 -11.57 53.72 26.37
N PRO A 44 -12.29 54.33 27.36
CA PRO A 44 -13.08 53.58 28.37
C PRO A 44 -14.10 52.60 27.75
N GLU A 45 -14.69 52.92 26.61
CA GLU A 45 -15.64 52.02 25.93
C GLU A 45 -14.96 50.78 25.28
N PHE A 46 -13.66 50.86 24.94
CA PHE A 46 -12.91 49.70 24.50
C PHE A 46 -12.44 48.86 25.71
N ILE A 47 -12.08 49.48 26.80
CA ILE A 47 -11.61 48.75 28.01
C ILE A 47 -12.72 47.82 28.55
N SER A 48 -13.98 48.25 28.54
CA SER A 48 -15.12 47.49 29.07
C SER A 48 -15.46 46.22 28.25
N CYS A 49 -15.11 46.20 26.96
CA CYS A 49 -15.37 45.12 26.03
C CYS A 49 -14.10 44.67 25.26
N TYR A 50 -12.93 44.84 25.86
CA TYR A 50 -11.63 44.73 25.22
C TYR A 50 -11.48 43.39 24.46
N LEU A 51 -11.72 42.27 25.13
CA LEU A 51 -11.49 40.93 24.57
C LEU A 51 -12.38 40.63 23.37
N ASP A 52 -13.66 41.00 23.40
CA ASP A 52 -14.60 40.73 22.31
C ASP A 52 -14.31 41.62 21.10
N LYS A 53 -13.95 42.86 21.33
CA LYS A 53 -13.60 43.81 20.27
C LYS A 53 -12.24 43.48 19.64
N GLN A 54 -11.28 43.04 20.45
CA GLN A 54 -9.99 42.59 19.95
C GLN A 54 -10.17 41.36 19.01
N ARG A 55 -10.90 40.34 19.46
CA ARG A 55 -11.20 39.13 18.62
C ARG A 55 -11.87 39.51 17.31
N LEU A 56 -12.84 40.43 17.36
CA LEU A 56 -13.54 40.90 16.17
C LEU A 56 -12.61 41.57 15.18
N ILE A 57 -11.68 42.40 15.63
CA ILE A 57 -10.71 43.13 14.78
C ILE A 57 -9.65 42.16 14.27
N ASP A 58 -9.20 41.22 15.07
CA ASP A 58 -8.26 40.17 14.65
C ASP A 58 -8.87 39.24 13.57
N SER A 59 -10.13 38.87 13.73
CA SER A 59 -10.87 38.11 12.72
C SER A 59 -11.07 38.91 11.43
N ALA A 60 -11.41 40.20 11.54
CA ALA A 60 -11.56 41.08 10.38
C ALA A 60 -10.21 41.34 9.67
N PHE A 61 -9.12 41.42 10.42
CA PHE A 61 -7.78 41.51 9.87
C PHE A 61 -7.43 40.25 9.11
N ALA A 62 -7.60 39.05 9.70
CA ALA A 62 -7.35 37.78 9.06
C ALA A 62 -8.17 37.58 7.79
N TYR A 63 -9.48 37.90 7.81
CA TYR A 63 -10.34 37.90 6.63
C TYR A 63 -9.83 38.84 5.55
N SER A 64 -9.46 40.06 5.93
CA SER A 64 -9.01 41.12 4.96
C SER A 64 -7.78 40.65 4.17
N LEU A 65 -6.88 39.89 4.77
CA LEU A 65 -5.69 39.37 4.09
C LEU A 65 -6.02 38.48 2.89
N THR A 66 -7.16 37.79 2.92
CA THR A 66 -7.57 36.90 1.84
C THR A 66 -8.25 37.60 0.66
N VAL A 67 -8.67 38.84 0.84
CA VAL A 67 -9.47 39.58 -0.17
C VAL A 67 -8.87 40.93 -0.60
N ARG A 68 -7.86 41.46 0.14
CA ARG A 68 -7.22 42.73 -0.24
C ARG A 68 -6.26 42.59 -1.44
N SER A 69 -6.03 43.67 -2.15
CA SER A 69 -5.09 43.68 -3.27
C SER A 69 -3.64 43.40 -2.82
N SER A 70 -2.83 42.85 -3.73
CA SER A 70 -1.42 42.51 -3.46
C SER A 70 -0.55 43.68 -3.02
N ASN A 71 -0.91 44.91 -3.42
CA ASN A 71 -0.22 46.13 -3.04
C ASN A 71 -0.47 46.59 -1.60
N ALA A 72 -1.45 46.02 -0.91
CA ALA A 72 -1.85 46.38 0.44
C ALA A 72 -1.16 45.52 1.55
N PHE A 73 -0.06 44.84 1.21
CA PHE A 73 0.76 44.04 2.16
C PHE A 73 2.03 44.84 2.52
N SER A 74 2.09 45.32 3.76
CA SER A 74 3.20 46.13 4.30
C SER A 74 4.02 45.36 5.32
N GLU A 75 5.13 45.94 5.81
CA GLU A 75 5.89 45.40 6.93
C GLU A 75 5.05 45.38 8.22
N ARG A 76 4.16 46.39 8.39
CA ARG A 76 3.20 46.43 9.49
C ARG A 76 2.22 45.28 9.40
N THR A 77 1.75 44.94 8.19
CA THR A 77 0.92 43.72 7.95
C THR A 77 1.64 42.47 8.38
N ASN A 78 2.93 42.32 8.05
CA ASN A 78 3.74 41.18 8.52
C ASN A 78 3.86 41.11 10.05
N THR A 79 4.03 42.28 10.70
CA THR A 79 4.14 42.34 12.16
C THR A 79 2.85 41.83 12.82
N LEU A 80 1.70 42.33 12.38
CA LEU A 80 0.40 41.95 12.91
C LEU A 80 0.06 40.49 12.59
N PHE A 81 0.39 40.01 11.42
CA PHE A 81 0.21 38.60 11.06
C PHE A 81 0.94 37.65 12.04
N ASN A 82 2.17 38.00 12.41
CA ASN A 82 2.93 37.20 13.36
C ASN A 82 2.38 37.30 14.81
N GLN A 83 1.52 38.28 15.08
CA GLN A 83 0.83 38.48 16.36
C GLN A 83 -0.54 37.80 16.44
N ILE A 84 -1.05 37.24 15.31
CA ILE A 84 -2.29 36.46 15.35
C ILE A 84 -2.11 35.33 16.34
N SER A 85 -2.92 35.36 17.40
CA SER A 85 -2.87 34.34 18.43
C SER A 85 -3.54 33.05 17.95
N THR A 86 -2.79 31.98 17.95
CA THR A 86 -3.34 30.63 17.76
C THR A 86 -3.79 30.09 19.12
N PRO A 87 -5.04 29.61 19.25
CA PRO A 87 -5.45 28.93 20.44
C PRO A 87 -4.57 27.69 20.65
N SER A 88 -3.86 27.64 21.76
CA SER A 88 -2.87 26.59 22.06
C SER A 88 -3.45 25.18 22.18
N PHE A 89 -4.77 25.01 22.14
CA PHE A 89 -5.44 23.70 22.32
C PHE A 89 -6.14 23.20 21.08
N THR A 90 -6.12 23.94 19.94
CA THR A 90 -6.83 23.49 18.73
C THR A 90 -5.90 22.87 17.69
N TYR A 91 -4.59 23.08 17.81
CA TYR A 91 -3.57 22.72 16.83
C TYR A 91 -3.85 23.25 15.41
N GLN A 92 -4.86 24.15 15.27
CA GLN A 92 -5.15 24.89 14.05
C GLN A 92 -4.49 26.26 14.15
N ASP A 93 -3.82 26.69 13.10
CA ASP A 93 -3.17 27.98 13.01
C ASP A 93 -3.78 28.82 11.86
N ASP A 94 -4.56 29.82 12.20
CA ASP A 94 -5.22 30.70 11.23
C ASP A 94 -4.24 31.33 10.24
N ARG A 95 -2.96 31.47 10.61
CA ARG A 95 -1.91 31.97 9.73
C ARG A 95 -1.66 31.02 8.55
N PHE A 96 -1.67 29.72 8.80
CA PHE A 96 -1.53 28.74 7.73
C PHE A 96 -2.76 28.70 6.84
N ASP A 97 -3.96 28.80 7.38
CA ASP A 97 -5.19 28.91 6.57
C ASP A 97 -5.16 30.12 5.64
N ILE A 98 -4.68 31.28 6.11
CA ILE A 98 -4.49 32.48 5.28
C ILE A 98 -3.48 32.20 4.17
N LEU A 99 -2.31 31.63 4.49
CA LEU A 99 -1.28 31.33 3.50
C LEU A 99 -1.76 30.31 2.46
N ILE A 100 -2.56 29.32 2.86
CA ILE A 100 -3.16 28.35 1.94
C ILE A 100 -4.15 29.04 1.00
N ARG A 101 -5.03 29.90 1.51
CA ARG A 101 -5.99 30.65 0.67
C ARG A 101 -5.33 31.59 -0.32
N LEU A 102 -4.16 32.14 0.01
CA LEU A 102 -3.38 33.03 -0.86
C LEU A 102 -2.41 32.27 -1.76
N SER A 103 -2.20 30.98 -1.54
CA SER A 103 -1.09 30.19 -2.10
C SER A 103 -0.99 30.27 -3.63
N LEU A 104 -2.10 30.34 -4.35
CA LEU A 104 -2.15 30.32 -5.82
C LEU A 104 -2.22 31.70 -6.47
N GLN A 105 -2.23 32.80 -5.70
CA GLN A 105 -2.27 34.14 -6.21
C GLN A 105 -0.88 34.59 -6.67
N VAL A 106 -0.58 34.50 -7.96
CA VAL A 106 0.76 34.75 -8.53
C VAL A 106 1.32 36.13 -8.11
N GLU A 107 0.50 37.18 -8.16
CA GLU A 107 0.92 38.55 -7.85
C GLU A 107 0.97 38.83 -6.34
N ASN A 108 0.50 37.91 -5.49
CA ASN A 108 0.47 38.12 -4.06
C ASN A 108 1.81 37.76 -3.42
N PRO A 109 2.43 38.64 -2.62
CA PRO A 109 3.71 38.35 -1.97
C PRO A 109 3.60 37.22 -0.90
N TRP A 110 2.39 36.84 -0.52
CA TRP A 110 2.10 35.81 0.46
C TRP A 110 1.56 34.52 -0.17
N ASN A 111 1.90 34.29 -1.42
CA ASN A 111 1.56 33.03 -2.11
C ASN A 111 2.38 31.83 -1.57
N ALA A 112 2.30 30.68 -2.25
CA ALA A 112 2.99 29.45 -1.84
C ALA A 112 4.51 29.61 -1.64
N THR A 113 5.15 30.60 -2.29
CA THR A 113 6.57 30.92 -2.07
C THR A 113 6.83 31.45 -0.65
N LYS A 114 5.91 32.24 -0.10
CA LYS A 114 6.00 32.70 1.30
C LYS A 114 5.81 31.54 2.28
N LEU A 115 4.82 30.68 2.01
CA LEU A 115 4.61 29.46 2.80
C LEU A 115 5.86 28.59 2.81
N ASP A 116 6.43 28.30 1.65
CA ASP A 116 7.68 27.53 1.50
C ASP A 116 8.82 28.16 2.31
N ALA A 117 9.01 29.49 2.20
CA ALA A 117 10.06 30.18 2.95
C ALA A 117 9.86 30.14 4.48
N VAL A 118 8.63 30.12 4.96
CA VAL A 118 8.31 29.95 6.38
C VAL A 118 8.66 28.53 6.85
N LEU A 119 8.21 27.51 6.12
CA LEU A 119 8.37 26.12 6.51
C LEU A 119 9.83 25.65 6.43
N ARG A 120 10.61 26.13 5.46
CA ARG A 120 12.06 25.82 5.35
C ARG A 120 12.91 26.38 6.49
N ARG A 121 12.44 27.40 7.21
CA ARG A 121 13.17 27.97 8.35
C ARG A 121 13.01 27.17 9.63
N LEU A 122 12.00 26.33 9.71
CA LEU A 122 11.72 25.48 10.86
C LEU A 122 12.54 24.19 10.77
N ASP A 123 13.07 23.73 11.89
CA ASP A 123 13.59 22.37 11.99
C ASP A 123 12.44 21.36 11.84
N SER A 124 12.77 20.10 11.50
CA SER A 124 11.79 19.07 11.20
C SER A 124 10.75 18.89 12.30
N ALA A 125 11.19 18.79 13.57
CA ALA A 125 10.29 18.57 14.71
C ALA A 125 9.36 19.77 14.97
N THR A 126 9.88 20.99 14.89
CA THR A 126 9.10 22.22 15.06
C THR A 126 8.11 22.37 13.90
N ARG A 127 8.53 22.05 12.67
CA ARG A 127 7.65 22.06 11.50
C ARG A 127 6.51 21.06 11.66
N ASP A 128 6.80 19.82 12.09
CA ASP A 128 5.76 18.84 12.33
C ASP A 128 4.78 19.25 13.45
N ALA A 129 5.29 19.87 14.54
CA ALA A 129 4.44 20.33 15.62
C ALA A 129 3.50 21.48 15.25
N LEU A 130 3.87 22.30 14.26
CA LEU A 130 3.06 23.45 13.82
C LEU A 130 2.27 23.12 12.55
N TRP A 131 2.93 22.67 11.52
CA TRP A 131 2.38 22.50 10.18
C TRP A 131 1.71 21.15 9.96
N SER A 132 2.40 20.02 10.27
CA SER A 132 1.81 18.68 10.05
C SER A 132 0.60 18.44 10.96
N THR A 133 0.61 18.93 12.20
CA THR A 133 -0.54 18.87 13.11
C THR A 133 -1.69 19.76 12.63
N HIS A 134 -1.40 20.98 12.14
CA HIS A 134 -2.41 21.86 11.56
C HIS A 134 -3.14 21.21 10.38
N ILE A 135 -2.40 20.62 9.42
CA ILE A 135 -3.01 19.93 8.28
C ILE A 135 -3.88 18.77 8.78
N ALA A 136 -3.33 17.95 9.69
CA ALA A 136 -4.00 16.76 10.17
C ALA A 136 -5.37 17.08 10.80
N VAL A 137 -5.44 18.16 11.58
CA VAL A 137 -6.67 18.59 12.26
C VAL A 137 -7.63 19.33 11.32
N SER A 138 -7.11 20.14 10.39
CA SER A 138 -7.94 20.91 9.45
C SER A 138 -8.74 20.05 8.47
N ASP A 139 -8.33 18.79 8.26
CA ASP A 139 -9.05 17.80 7.43
C ASP A 139 -9.59 16.63 8.29
N TYR A 140 -9.86 16.88 9.59
CA TYR A 140 -10.40 15.89 10.51
C TYR A 140 -11.91 16.10 10.69
N GLY A 141 -12.69 15.02 10.52
CA GLY A 141 -14.14 15.02 10.72
C GLY A 141 -14.91 14.34 9.59
N GLU A 142 -16.23 14.28 9.71
CA GLU A 142 -17.10 13.74 8.67
C GLU A 142 -17.29 14.73 7.52
N ASP A 143 -17.60 14.22 6.34
CA ASP A 143 -17.61 14.98 5.07
C ASP A 143 -18.50 16.24 5.08
N ALA A 144 -19.54 16.28 5.90
CA ALA A 144 -20.45 17.43 6.01
C ALA A 144 -19.85 18.66 6.72
N ASP A 145 -18.93 18.44 7.66
CA ASP A 145 -18.34 19.50 8.50
C ASP A 145 -17.09 20.12 7.86
N LEU A 146 -16.52 19.46 6.84
CA LEU A 146 -15.23 19.85 6.25
C LEU A 146 -15.35 20.78 5.02
N SER A 147 -16.55 21.14 4.59
CA SER A 147 -16.77 22.03 3.43
C SER A 147 -16.10 23.41 3.55
N ALA A 148 -15.69 23.82 4.75
CA ALA A 148 -15.00 25.07 5.04
C ALA A 148 -13.47 24.95 5.12
N SER A 149 -12.88 23.74 5.08
CA SER A 149 -11.43 23.55 5.16
C SER A 149 -10.73 24.09 3.88
N PRO A 150 -9.81 25.06 4.01
CA PRO A 150 -9.09 25.57 2.85
C PRO A 150 -8.19 24.50 2.22
N ILE A 151 -7.67 23.58 3.00
CA ILE A 151 -6.83 22.46 2.55
C ILE A 151 -7.65 21.53 1.66
N ARG A 152 -8.81 21.08 2.15
CA ARG A 152 -9.68 20.20 1.39
C ARG A 152 -10.15 20.84 0.10
N THR A 153 -10.63 22.08 0.18
CA THR A 153 -11.07 22.85 -0.99
C THR A 153 -9.97 22.96 -2.04
N LEU A 154 -8.72 23.23 -1.61
CA LEU A 154 -7.58 23.33 -2.51
C LEU A 154 -7.25 21.99 -3.18
N VAL A 155 -7.21 20.89 -2.40
CA VAL A 155 -6.86 19.55 -2.93
C VAL A 155 -7.95 19.01 -3.85
N GLU A 156 -9.24 19.19 -3.52
CA GLU A 156 -10.37 18.82 -4.38
C GLU A 156 -10.33 19.62 -5.69
N TRP A 157 -10.16 20.95 -5.62
CA TRP A 157 -10.01 21.79 -6.80
C TRP A 157 -8.80 21.36 -7.65
N ALA A 158 -7.64 21.05 -7.04
CA ALA A 158 -6.45 20.59 -7.74
C ALA A 158 -6.65 19.27 -8.46
N SER A 159 -7.55 18.42 -7.93
CA SER A 159 -7.90 17.13 -8.53
C SER A 159 -8.81 17.26 -9.76
N GLU A 160 -9.51 18.39 -9.92
CA GLU A 160 -10.52 18.60 -10.97
C GLU A 160 -10.09 19.61 -12.03
N VAL A 161 -9.31 20.64 -11.63
CA VAL A 161 -8.92 21.76 -12.51
C VAL A 161 -8.20 21.27 -13.78
N ASP A 162 -8.45 21.91 -14.93
CA ASP A 162 -7.61 21.69 -16.10
C ASP A 162 -6.26 22.41 -15.89
N VAL A 163 -5.26 21.60 -15.53
CA VAL A 163 -3.90 22.08 -15.25
C VAL A 163 -3.28 22.79 -16.47
N CYS A 164 -3.69 22.42 -17.69
CA CYS A 164 -3.17 23.03 -18.92
C CYS A 164 -3.60 24.49 -19.09
N ASP A 165 -4.71 24.90 -18.47
CA ASP A 165 -5.19 26.27 -18.46
C ASP A 165 -4.44 27.18 -17.48
N LEU A 166 -3.69 26.59 -16.55
CA LEU A 166 -2.90 27.33 -15.55
C LEU A 166 -1.58 27.83 -16.16
N SER A 167 -1.20 29.05 -15.77
CA SER A 167 0.15 29.57 -16.09
C SER A 167 1.23 28.70 -15.46
N GLY A 168 2.44 28.68 -16.03
CA GLY A 168 3.57 27.96 -15.47
C GLY A 168 3.90 28.36 -14.01
N ASP A 169 3.71 29.62 -13.67
CA ASP A 169 3.91 30.09 -12.29
C ASP A 169 2.79 29.62 -11.36
N SER A 170 1.53 29.57 -11.81
CA SER A 170 0.44 28.97 -11.05
C SER A 170 0.65 27.47 -10.83
N GLN A 171 1.16 26.75 -11.83
CA GLN A 171 1.53 25.34 -11.71
C GLN A 171 2.62 25.10 -10.66
N LYS A 172 3.65 25.98 -10.61
CA LYS A 172 4.71 25.91 -9.58
C LYS A 172 4.17 26.21 -8.19
N LEU A 173 3.33 27.23 -8.04
CA LEU A 173 2.70 27.55 -6.76
C LEU A 173 1.83 26.39 -6.27
N LEU A 174 1.01 25.82 -7.15
CA LEU A 174 0.17 24.67 -6.83
C LEU A 174 1.01 23.47 -6.37
N GLY A 175 2.01 23.07 -7.13
CA GLY A 175 2.87 21.96 -6.75
C GLY A 175 3.64 22.20 -5.45
N THR A 176 4.06 23.46 -5.19
CA THR A 176 4.72 23.83 -3.93
C THR A 176 3.81 23.62 -2.72
N VAL A 177 2.57 24.09 -2.76
CA VAL A 177 1.65 23.88 -1.63
C VAL A 177 1.27 22.41 -1.49
N LEU A 178 0.99 21.70 -2.59
CA LEU A 178 0.67 20.27 -2.54
C LEU A 178 1.82 19.46 -1.93
N LEU A 179 3.09 19.72 -2.29
CA LEU A 179 4.24 19.05 -1.69
C LEU A 179 4.29 19.25 -0.17
N TRP A 180 4.10 20.47 0.32
CA TRP A 180 4.07 20.70 1.76
C TRP A 180 2.88 20.03 2.46
N LEU A 181 1.73 19.90 1.81
CA LEU A 181 0.58 19.16 2.36
C LEU A 181 0.84 17.66 2.52
N THR A 182 1.80 17.06 1.80
CA THR A 182 2.13 15.63 1.96
C THR A 182 2.85 15.29 3.25
N THR A 183 3.32 16.28 4.02
CA THR A 183 4.05 16.06 5.29
C THR A 183 3.16 15.61 6.45
N THR A 184 1.83 15.66 6.26
CA THR A 184 0.83 15.34 7.30
C THR A 184 0.81 13.87 7.71
N THR A 185 0.39 13.63 8.96
CA THR A 185 0.06 12.29 9.48
C THR A 185 -1.40 11.87 9.25
N ASN A 186 -2.23 12.72 8.65
CA ASN A 186 -3.56 12.34 8.17
C ASN A 186 -3.44 11.57 6.85
N LEU A 187 -3.62 10.25 6.90
CA LEU A 187 -3.45 9.38 5.74
C LEU A 187 -4.36 9.77 4.58
N LYS A 188 -5.63 10.04 4.84
CA LYS A 188 -6.63 10.41 3.83
C LYS A 188 -6.26 11.71 3.11
N SER A 189 -5.88 12.72 3.88
CA SER A 189 -5.44 14.01 3.34
C SER A 189 -4.17 13.86 2.50
N ARG A 190 -3.19 13.10 2.98
CA ARG A 190 -1.95 12.84 2.26
C ARG A 190 -2.19 12.13 0.93
N GLU A 191 -2.97 11.05 0.92
CA GLU A 191 -3.25 10.29 -0.30
C GLU A 191 -3.99 11.10 -1.37
N ARG A 192 -4.98 11.90 -0.96
CA ARG A 192 -5.68 12.83 -1.86
C ARG A 192 -4.70 13.83 -2.47
N THR A 193 -3.81 14.38 -1.65
CA THR A 193 -2.79 15.33 -2.07
C THR A 193 -1.77 14.70 -3.02
N GLU A 194 -1.30 13.49 -2.74
CA GLU A 194 -0.38 12.74 -3.62
C GLU A 194 -1.01 12.45 -4.99
N ARG A 195 -2.30 12.11 -5.04
CA ARG A 195 -3.04 11.94 -6.32
C ARG A 195 -3.13 13.25 -7.11
N ALA A 196 -3.45 14.36 -6.45
CA ALA A 196 -3.49 15.68 -7.08
C ALA A 196 -2.11 16.09 -7.61
N LEU A 197 -1.04 15.81 -6.85
CA LEU A 197 0.34 16.10 -7.25
C LEU A 197 0.77 15.25 -8.46
N ALA A 198 0.49 13.94 -8.43
CA ALA A 198 0.78 13.05 -9.56
C ALA A 198 0.05 13.48 -10.83
N ARG A 199 -1.21 13.94 -10.71
CA ARG A 199 -1.99 14.50 -11.81
C ARG A 199 -1.37 15.81 -12.33
N LEU A 200 -0.98 16.73 -11.44
CA LEU A 200 -0.28 17.95 -11.83
C LEU A 200 0.98 17.64 -12.65
N PHE A 201 1.83 16.73 -12.18
CA PHE A 201 3.05 16.36 -12.88
C PHE A 201 2.79 15.63 -14.20
N ALA A 202 1.73 14.84 -14.29
CA ALA A 202 1.35 14.19 -15.55
C ALA A 202 0.88 15.19 -16.62
N LEU A 203 0.16 16.23 -16.22
CA LEU A 203 -0.40 17.25 -17.13
C LEU A 203 0.55 18.44 -17.39
N ALA A 204 1.45 18.73 -16.44
CA ALA A 204 2.47 19.78 -16.58
C ALA A 204 3.91 19.23 -16.38
N PRO A 205 4.32 18.23 -17.16
CA PRO A 205 5.58 17.51 -16.91
C PRO A 205 6.84 18.39 -17.11
N ALA A 206 6.73 19.50 -17.80
CA ALA A 206 7.82 20.49 -17.94
C ALA A 206 8.22 21.14 -16.62
N GLN A 207 7.34 21.13 -15.61
CA GLN A 207 7.64 21.69 -14.28
C GLN A 207 8.38 20.71 -13.35
N ILE A 208 8.46 19.42 -13.68
CA ILE A 208 9.07 18.39 -12.82
C ILE A 208 10.50 18.75 -12.42
N THR A 209 11.31 19.23 -13.35
CA THR A 209 12.70 19.61 -13.08
C THR A 209 12.80 20.69 -12.00
N TYR A 210 11.93 21.70 -12.05
CA TYR A 210 11.86 22.74 -11.01
C TYR A 210 11.62 22.14 -9.61
N PHE A 211 10.70 21.17 -9.51
CA PHE A 211 10.40 20.55 -8.22
C PHE A 211 11.53 19.65 -7.73
N ILE A 212 12.20 18.92 -8.61
CA ILE A 212 13.40 18.15 -8.27
C ILE A 212 14.48 19.08 -7.71
N ASP A 213 14.80 20.16 -8.41
CA ASP A 213 15.85 21.11 -8.03
C ASP A 213 15.51 21.84 -6.72
N SER A 214 14.23 22.10 -6.45
CA SER A 214 13.79 22.88 -5.31
C SER A 214 13.51 22.04 -4.06
N PHE A 215 13.12 20.75 -4.18
CA PHE A 215 12.58 19.98 -3.06
C PHE A 215 13.33 18.69 -2.75
N SER A 216 14.27 18.24 -3.59
CA SER A 216 14.99 16.99 -3.31
C SER A 216 15.85 17.03 -2.04
N ASP A 217 16.19 18.22 -1.53
CA ASP A 217 17.05 18.43 -0.36
C ASP A 217 16.31 18.81 0.93
N ILE A 218 14.98 18.79 0.89
CA ILE A 218 14.17 19.04 2.08
C ILE A 218 14.40 17.93 3.12
N ASP A 219 14.47 18.33 4.39
CA ASP A 219 14.66 17.43 5.54
C ASP A 219 13.33 16.79 6.04
N ASP A 220 12.35 16.60 5.16
CA ASP A 220 11.12 15.85 5.41
C ASP A 220 11.00 14.68 4.44
N GLN A 221 11.18 13.47 4.97
CA GLN A 221 11.19 12.24 4.17
C GLN A 221 9.84 11.98 3.48
N TYR A 222 8.72 12.30 4.13
CA TYR A 222 7.40 12.13 3.52
C TYR A 222 7.20 13.00 2.28
N LEU A 223 7.72 14.25 2.31
CA LEU A 223 7.69 15.15 1.17
C LEU A 223 8.55 14.61 0.02
N VAL A 224 9.79 14.20 0.31
CA VAL A 224 10.71 13.69 -0.73
C VAL A 224 10.18 12.38 -1.33
N GLU A 225 9.62 11.49 -0.52
CA GLU A 225 8.96 10.27 -0.98
C GLU A 225 7.78 10.59 -1.91
N SER A 226 6.87 11.49 -1.49
CA SER A 226 5.71 11.90 -2.29
C SER A 226 6.12 12.60 -3.59
N LEU A 227 7.23 13.36 -3.58
CA LEU A 227 7.79 13.96 -4.79
C LEU A 227 8.17 12.88 -5.80
N TYR A 228 8.98 11.89 -5.41
CA TYR A 228 9.49 10.89 -6.35
C TYR A 228 8.45 9.85 -6.75
N SER A 229 7.53 9.47 -5.87
CA SER A 229 6.41 8.59 -6.23
C SER A 229 5.46 9.26 -7.23
N SER A 230 5.18 10.56 -7.06
CA SER A 230 4.36 11.34 -8.00
C SER A 230 5.07 11.57 -9.34
N ILE A 231 6.40 11.81 -9.34
CA ILE A 231 7.19 11.88 -10.56
C ILE A 231 7.16 10.54 -11.29
N TYR A 232 7.37 9.43 -10.58
CA TYR A 232 7.31 8.10 -11.15
C TYR A 232 5.96 7.85 -11.83
N ALA A 233 4.86 8.11 -11.14
CA ALA A 233 3.53 7.97 -11.71
C ALA A 233 3.31 8.84 -12.95
N ALA A 234 3.84 10.05 -12.95
CA ALA A 234 3.70 10.98 -14.07
C ALA A 234 4.50 10.57 -15.32
N ILE A 235 5.74 10.12 -15.13
CA ILE A 235 6.61 9.75 -16.27
C ILE A 235 6.12 8.52 -17.02
N LEU A 236 5.44 7.59 -16.34
CA LEU A 236 4.86 6.41 -16.97
C LEU A 236 3.82 6.75 -18.05
N ARG A 237 3.34 7.98 -18.07
CA ARG A 237 2.38 8.51 -19.04
C ARG A 237 3.05 9.35 -20.13
N GLN A 238 4.40 9.44 -20.10
CA GLN A 238 5.16 10.29 -21.03
C GLN A 238 6.00 9.44 -21.97
N SER A 239 5.93 9.74 -23.27
CA SER A 239 6.79 9.16 -24.29
C SER A 239 7.83 10.16 -24.86
N ASN A 240 7.86 11.39 -24.35
CA ASN A 240 8.78 12.41 -24.82
C ASN A 240 10.20 12.19 -24.28
N LEU A 241 11.08 11.60 -25.09
CA LEU A 241 12.45 11.25 -24.74
C LEU A 241 13.31 12.44 -24.30
N LEU A 242 13.09 13.65 -24.87
CA LEU A 242 13.85 14.84 -24.48
C LEU A 242 13.48 15.27 -23.07
N LEU A 243 12.21 15.26 -22.73
CA LEU A 243 11.71 15.55 -21.39
C LEU A 243 12.21 14.52 -20.37
N LEU A 244 12.09 13.22 -20.68
CA LEU A 244 12.58 12.15 -19.81
C LEU A 244 14.09 12.27 -19.57
N LYS A 245 14.86 12.64 -20.59
CA LYS A 245 16.29 12.92 -20.44
C LYS A 245 16.58 14.11 -19.53
N GLN A 246 15.78 15.18 -19.61
CA GLN A 246 15.92 16.34 -18.72
C GLN A 246 15.62 15.94 -17.27
N ILE A 247 14.51 15.25 -17.01
CA ILE A 247 14.14 14.76 -15.69
C ILE A 247 15.25 13.86 -15.12
N ALA A 248 15.71 12.87 -15.90
CA ALA A 248 16.78 11.96 -15.48
C ALA A 248 18.08 12.68 -15.08
N LYS A 249 18.43 13.77 -15.76
CA LYS A 249 19.60 14.61 -15.44
C LYS A 249 19.42 15.46 -14.17
N SER A 250 18.22 15.89 -13.85
CA SER A 250 17.93 16.72 -12.67
C SER A 250 17.90 15.87 -11.39
N ILE A 251 17.60 14.57 -11.48
CA ILE A 251 17.55 13.69 -10.29
C ILE A 251 18.95 13.58 -9.68
N PRO A 252 19.11 13.91 -8.38
CA PRO A 252 20.38 13.74 -7.66
C PRO A 252 20.55 12.28 -7.18
N TRP A 253 20.72 11.36 -8.14
CA TRP A 253 20.73 9.89 -7.92
C TRP A 253 21.63 9.44 -6.79
N ALA A 254 22.91 9.82 -6.83
CA ALA A 254 23.87 9.41 -5.81
C ALA A 254 23.44 9.83 -4.40
N ARG A 255 22.97 11.07 -4.26
CA ARG A 255 22.50 11.57 -2.97
C ARG A 255 21.32 10.75 -2.43
N LEU A 256 20.32 10.48 -3.25
CA LEU A 256 19.08 9.79 -2.82
C LEU A 256 19.33 8.30 -2.57
N ILE A 257 20.25 7.69 -3.30
CA ILE A 257 20.59 6.27 -3.12
C ILE A 257 21.56 6.06 -1.96
N GLU A 258 22.60 6.92 -1.81
CA GLU A 258 23.70 6.70 -0.89
C GLU A 258 23.55 7.45 0.45
N ASN A 259 23.02 8.69 0.42
CA ASN A 259 23.00 9.56 1.61
C ASN A 259 21.63 9.68 2.29
N VAL A 260 20.54 9.40 1.57
CA VAL A 260 19.18 9.42 2.09
C VAL A 260 18.53 8.05 1.84
N PRO A 261 19.00 7.01 2.53
CA PRO A 261 18.50 5.66 2.31
C PRO A 261 17.02 5.59 2.70
N ASP A 262 16.16 5.30 1.75
CA ASP A 262 14.75 5.04 1.95
C ASP A 262 14.27 4.05 0.89
N ILE A 263 13.64 2.97 1.32
CA ILE A 263 13.27 1.90 0.40
C ILE A 263 12.17 2.32 -0.58
N LEU A 264 11.27 3.25 -0.20
CA LEU A 264 10.18 3.76 -1.05
C LEU A 264 10.71 4.75 -2.10
N ILE A 265 11.62 5.63 -1.70
CA ILE A 265 12.31 6.53 -2.65
C ILE A 265 13.11 5.71 -3.65
N ARG A 266 13.87 4.73 -3.18
CA ARG A 266 14.66 3.83 -4.03
C ARG A 266 13.81 3.00 -4.98
N ASP A 267 12.61 2.58 -4.56
CA ASP A 267 11.66 1.90 -5.44
C ASP A 267 11.20 2.82 -6.58
N SER A 268 10.80 4.05 -6.27
CA SER A 268 10.43 5.06 -7.26
C SER A 268 11.57 5.34 -8.23
N LEU A 269 12.81 5.52 -7.72
CA LEU A 269 14.00 5.75 -8.55
C LEU A 269 14.32 4.54 -9.43
N THR A 270 14.20 3.33 -8.91
CA THR A 270 14.38 2.09 -9.69
C THR A 270 13.33 2.01 -10.80
N GLY A 271 12.08 2.31 -10.51
CA GLY A 271 11.02 2.36 -11.52
C GLY A 271 11.28 3.40 -12.62
N ILE A 272 11.73 4.61 -12.24
CA ILE A 272 12.14 5.66 -13.19
C ILE A 272 13.29 5.19 -14.07
N PHE A 273 14.30 4.55 -13.48
CA PHE A 273 15.45 4.00 -14.20
C PHE A 273 15.03 2.90 -15.18
N GLU A 274 14.26 1.91 -14.74
CA GLU A 274 13.82 0.78 -15.56
C GLU A 274 12.92 1.24 -16.72
N TYR A 275 12.01 2.19 -16.47
CA TYR A 275 11.19 2.78 -17.53
C TYR A 275 12.05 3.56 -18.53
N GLY A 276 12.94 4.42 -18.06
CA GLY A 276 13.88 5.15 -18.91
C GLY A 276 14.74 4.22 -19.76
N LYS A 277 15.21 3.11 -19.18
CA LYS A 277 15.98 2.08 -19.88
C LYS A 277 15.16 1.39 -20.98
N SER A 278 13.89 1.06 -20.71
CA SER A 278 12.99 0.44 -21.70
C SER A 278 12.78 1.34 -22.93
N LEU A 279 12.84 2.66 -22.75
CA LEU A 279 12.73 3.66 -23.81
C LEU A 279 14.11 4.12 -24.35
N SER A 280 15.21 3.53 -23.89
CA SER A 280 16.58 3.92 -24.29
C SER A 280 16.89 5.41 -24.01
N VAL A 281 16.41 5.94 -22.88
CA VAL A 281 16.70 7.31 -22.44
C VAL A 281 18.18 7.46 -22.14
N PRO A 282 18.91 8.40 -22.76
CA PRO A 282 20.32 8.61 -22.50
C PRO A 282 20.57 9.30 -21.14
N ALA A 283 21.75 9.06 -20.54
CA ALA A 283 22.20 9.65 -19.28
C ALA A 283 21.52 9.09 -18.01
N LEU A 284 21.05 7.84 -18.06
CA LEU A 284 20.71 7.10 -16.86
C LEU A 284 21.99 6.59 -16.17
N PRO A 285 22.03 6.52 -14.82
CA PRO A 285 23.20 6.06 -14.07
C PRO A 285 23.24 4.52 -14.00
N GLU A 286 23.55 3.87 -15.12
CA GLU A 286 23.55 2.39 -15.20
C GLU A 286 24.52 1.72 -14.20
N GLU A 287 25.57 2.42 -13.81
CA GLU A 287 26.55 1.95 -12.82
C GLU A 287 25.98 1.82 -11.40
N MET A 288 24.84 2.44 -11.12
CA MET A 288 24.19 2.40 -9.80
C MET A 288 23.11 1.33 -9.72
N PHE A 289 22.74 0.69 -10.83
CA PHE A 289 21.62 -0.27 -10.89
C PHE A 289 22.04 -1.64 -11.42
N PRO A 290 21.44 -2.73 -10.88
CA PRO A 290 20.51 -2.74 -9.77
C PRO A 290 21.19 -2.45 -8.43
N ILE A 291 20.54 -1.73 -7.54
CA ILE A 291 21.14 -1.18 -6.30
C ILE A 291 21.80 -2.27 -5.44
N HIS A 292 21.22 -3.46 -5.32
CA HIS A 292 21.78 -4.55 -4.51
C HIS A 292 23.14 -5.08 -5.01
N LYS A 293 23.49 -4.83 -6.27
CA LYS A 293 24.84 -5.19 -6.82
C LYS A 293 25.88 -4.10 -6.58
N HIS A 294 25.45 -2.93 -6.14
CA HIS A 294 26.28 -1.76 -5.89
C HIS A 294 26.01 -1.23 -4.47
N PRO A 295 26.26 -2.04 -3.40
CA PRO A 295 25.96 -1.62 -2.04
C PRO A 295 26.77 -0.40 -1.67
N SER A 296 26.09 0.67 -1.31
CA SER A 296 26.68 1.98 -1.02
C SER A 296 26.60 2.37 0.46
N LEU A 297 25.68 1.74 1.20
CA LEU A 297 25.40 2.09 2.58
C LEU A 297 26.45 1.50 3.53
N LYS A 298 26.89 2.33 4.47
CA LYS A 298 27.79 1.89 5.54
C LYS A 298 27.05 0.94 6.50
N PRO A 299 27.77 -0.05 7.10
CA PRO A 299 27.18 -0.93 8.09
C PRO A 299 26.52 -0.15 9.23
N LEU A 300 25.28 -0.51 9.57
CA LEU A 300 24.55 0.09 10.69
C LEU A 300 25.10 -0.43 12.01
N ILE A 301 25.14 0.48 12.99
CA ILE A 301 25.42 0.12 14.38
C ILE A 301 24.10 -0.03 15.10
N PHE A 302 23.77 -1.27 15.48
CA PHE A 302 22.56 -1.55 16.23
C PHE A 302 22.72 -1.20 17.70
N PRO A 303 21.78 -0.44 18.30
CA PRO A 303 21.84 -0.06 19.70
C PRO A 303 21.71 -1.30 20.62
N ASN A 304 22.36 -1.24 21.78
CA ASN A 304 22.19 -2.24 22.81
C ASN A 304 20.88 -2.00 23.60
N LYS A 305 20.54 -2.91 24.52
CA LYS A 305 19.32 -2.79 25.34
C LYS A 305 19.34 -1.56 26.25
N GLN A 306 20.49 -1.22 26.83
CA GLN A 306 20.62 -0.08 27.74
C GLN A 306 20.29 1.24 27.03
N ASN A 307 20.73 1.44 25.80
CA ASN A 307 20.38 2.65 25.04
C ASN A 307 18.86 2.80 24.86
N ILE A 308 18.13 1.69 24.73
CA ILE A 308 16.68 1.72 24.57
C ILE A 308 15.98 1.96 25.91
N ASP A 309 16.50 1.43 26.99
CA ASP A 309 15.94 1.69 28.33
C ASP A 309 16.08 3.18 28.70
N GLU A 310 17.18 3.83 28.32
CA GLU A 310 17.37 5.28 28.46
C GLU A 310 16.35 6.09 27.62
N ILE A 311 16.07 5.66 26.37
CA ILE A 311 15.03 6.28 25.54
C ILE A 311 13.65 6.04 26.13
N ARG A 312 13.38 4.85 26.67
CA ARG A 312 12.07 4.52 27.28
C ARG A 312 11.73 5.41 28.46
N GLU A 313 12.71 5.85 29.22
CA GLU A 313 12.52 6.82 30.33
C GLU A 313 12.12 8.20 29.81
N GLN A 314 12.61 8.60 28.61
CA GLN A 314 12.36 9.91 28.03
C GLN A 314 11.14 9.90 27.07
N CYS A 315 10.89 8.81 26.38
CA CYS A 315 9.83 8.63 25.41
C CYS A 315 9.29 7.21 25.45
N SER A 316 8.35 6.98 26.39
CA SER A 316 7.69 5.67 26.54
C SER A 316 6.84 5.31 25.32
N GLU A 317 6.28 6.30 24.64
CA GLU A 317 5.35 6.17 23.53
C GLU A 317 6.01 5.46 22.33
N ILE A 318 7.11 5.96 21.81
CA ILE A 318 7.88 5.32 20.73
C ILE A 318 8.44 3.96 21.18
N ALA A 319 9.01 3.89 22.39
CA ALA A 319 9.61 2.65 22.87
C ALA A 319 8.58 1.53 23.05
N ARG A 320 7.33 1.85 23.43
CA ARG A 320 6.23 0.89 23.54
C ARG A 320 5.67 0.51 22.17
N SER A 321 5.50 1.47 21.28
CA SER A 321 4.93 1.30 19.94
C SER A 321 5.81 0.42 19.06
N ALA A 322 7.07 0.80 18.85
CA ALA A 322 7.98 0.10 17.94
C ALA A 322 8.80 -1.00 18.61
N GLY A 323 9.09 -0.88 19.90
CA GLY A 323 9.94 -1.81 20.66
C GLY A 323 9.22 -3.04 21.21
N SER A 324 7.93 -3.22 20.92
CA SER A 324 7.10 -4.34 21.41
C SER A 324 6.32 -4.99 20.29
N GLU A 325 6.19 -6.32 20.35
CA GLU A 325 5.31 -7.09 19.45
C GLU A 325 3.82 -6.78 19.64
N PHE A 326 3.46 -6.21 20.79
CA PHE A 326 2.09 -5.79 21.12
C PHE A 326 1.85 -4.30 20.86
N GLY A 327 2.88 -3.56 20.48
CA GLY A 327 2.76 -2.16 20.09
C GLY A 327 2.07 -2.02 18.74
N ASP A 328 1.38 -0.90 18.52
CA ASP A 328 0.64 -0.65 17.29
C ASP A 328 1.56 -0.66 16.05
N PHE A 329 2.75 -0.10 16.14
CA PHE A 329 3.73 -0.16 15.06
C PHE A 329 4.42 -1.53 14.96
N GLY A 330 4.88 -2.09 16.07
CA GLY A 330 5.58 -3.37 16.08
C GLY A 330 4.72 -4.55 15.60
N LYS A 331 3.44 -4.56 15.96
CA LYS A 331 2.49 -5.60 15.58
C LYS A 331 2.26 -5.69 14.07
N TYR A 332 2.09 -4.56 13.40
CA TYR A 332 1.66 -4.51 11.99
C TYR A 332 2.80 -4.35 10.99
N THR A 333 3.92 -3.75 11.39
CA THR A 333 4.97 -3.33 10.48
C THR A 333 6.28 -4.10 10.62
N MET A 334 6.67 -4.45 11.83
CA MET A 334 7.95 -5.14 12.06
C MET A 334 7.99 -6.60 11.57
N SER A 335 6.84 -7.15 11.20
CA SER A 335 6.78 -8.48 10.56
C SER A 335 7.55 -8.54 9.24
N MET A 336 7.72 -7.42 8.56
CA MET A 336 8.50 -7.32 7.31
C MET A 336 9.96 -7.72 7.50
N ILE A 337 10.51 -7.52 8.70
CA ILE A 337 11.88 -7.93 9.02
C ILE A 337 12.07 -9.44 8.92
N ASN A 338 11.01 -10.22 9.17
CA ASN A 338 11.04 -11.68 9.06
C ASN A 338 11.17 -12.19 7.61
N LEU A 339 11.06 -11.31 6.62
CA LEU A 339 11.29 -11.65 5.21
C LEU A 339 12.78 -11.68 4.83
N TRP A 340 13.66 -11.36 5.76
CA TRP A 340 15.10 -11.28 5.53
C TRP A 340 15.85 -12.35 6.31
N SER A 341 16.88 -12.93 5.66
CA SER A 341 17.83 -13.83 6.31
C SER A 341 18.81 -13.05 7.18
N SER A 342 19.40 -13.70 8.17
CA SER A 342 20.55 -13.18 8.90
C SER A 342 21.87 -13.33 8.12
N THR A 343 21.87 -14.02 6.95
CA THR A 343 23.04 -14.25 6.11
C THR A 343 23.28 -13.06 5.20
N SER A 344 24.51 -12.58 5.16
CA SER A 344 24.92 -11.49 4.27
C SER A 344 24.93 -11.92 2.81
N LEU A 345 24.55 -11.01 1.89
CA LEU A 345 24.71 -11.21 0.44
C LEU A 345 26.18 -11.43 -0.01
N GLN A 346 27.14 -11.07 0.84
CA GLN A 346 28.57 -11.34 0.58
C GLN A 346 28.94 -12.81 0.80
N ASP A 347 28.11 -13.58 1.50
CA ASP A 347 28.27 -15.01 1.67
C ASP A 347 27.67 -15.74 0.47
N ALA A 348 28.54 -16.21 -0.42
CA ALA A 348 28.13 -16.88 -1.66
C ALA A 348 27.42 -18.24 -1.45
N SER A 349 27.40 -18.76 -0.22
CA SER A 349 26.68 -20.02 0.10
C SER A 349 25.16 -19.90 0.11
N GLY A 350 24.64 -18.67 0.02
CA GLY A 350 23.22 -18.40 0.09
C GLY A 350 22.66 -18.27 1.51
N PRO A 351 21.32 -18.17 1.67
CA PRO A 351 20.70 -18.04 2.98
C PRO A 351 20.93 -19.33 3.82
N GLN A 352 21.52 -19.16 5.00
CA GLN A 352 21.86 -20.26 5.90
C GLN A 352 20.65 -20.66 6.77
N THR A 353 20.51 -21.96 7.00
CA THR A 353 19.57 -22.48 7.99
C THR A 353 20.09 -22.23 9.43
N GLU A 354 19.23 -22.34 10.41
CA GLU A 354 19.63 -22.24 11.82
C GLU A 354 20.64 -23.33 12.20
N ARG A 355 20.47 -24.55 11.64
CA ARG A 355 21.42 -25.65 11.79
C ARG A 355 22.80 -25.28 11.25
N GLU A 356 22.89 -24.86 9.99
CA GLU A 356 24.17 -24.47 9.37
C GLU A 356 24.86 -23.34 10.12
N LYS A 357 24.09 -22.35 10.58
CA LYS A 357 24.60 -21.24 11.38
C LYS A 357 25.17 -21.70 12.72
N SER A 358 24.50 -22.66 13.37
CA SER A 358 25.00 -23.28 14.60
C SER A 358 26.29 -24.03 14.34
N GLU A 359 26.36 -24.84 13.31
CA GLU A 359 27.57 -25.58 12.91
C GLU A 359 28.74 -24.65 12.62
N ILE A 360 28.53 -23.59 11.85
CA ILE A 360 29.56 -22.57 11.54
C ILE A 360 30.06 -21.85 12.81
N PHE A 361 29.16 -21.54 13.74
CA PHE A 361 29.52 -20.87 14.99
C PHE A 361 30.36 -21.76 15.89
N PHE A 362 29.93 -22.99 16.12
CA PHE A 362 30.65 -23.91 17.02
C PHE A 362 31.95 -24.43 16.43
N ALA A 363 32.05 -24.55 15.09
CA ALA A 363 33.31 -24.88 14.42
C ALA A 363 34.41 -23.80 14.56
N LYS A 364 34.05 -22.57 14.92
CA LYS A 364 35.02 -21.46 15.15
C LYS A 364 35.43 -21.32 16.63
N GLN A 365 34.85 -22.11 17.52
CA GLN A 365 35.14 -22.08 18.95
C GLN A 365 36.41 -22.90 19.29
N SER A 366 36.75 -22.99 20.57
CA SER A 366 37.88 -23.81 21.01
C SER A 366 37.67 -25.29 20.62
N PRO A 367 38.77 -26.07 20.39
CA PRO A 367 38.65 -27.49 20.08
C PRO A 367 37.76 -28.25 21.06
N GLU A 368 37.87 -27.94 22.36
CA GLU A 368 37.06 -28.59 23.40
C GLU A 368 35.55 -28.31 23.20
N VAL A 369 35.17 -27.06 22.85
CA VAL A 369 33.75 -26.72 22.58
C VAL A 369 33.25 -27.35 21.29
N THR A 370 34.12 -27.44 20.29
CA THR A 370 33.78 -28.08 19.02
C THR A 370 33.52 -29.58 19.22
N GLU A 371 34.36 -30.27 20.00
CA GLU A 371 34.16 -31.69 20.33
C GLU A 371 32.87 -31.94 21.09
N LEU A 372 32.53 -31.10 22.06
CA LEU A 372 31.24 -31.19 22.79
C LEU A 372 30.05 -30.98 21.87
N PHE A 373 30.14 -30.05 20.92
CA PHE A 373 29.06 -29.81 19.95
C PHE A 373 28.92 -30.95 18.94
N ASP A 374 30.03 -31.59 18.53
CA ASP A 374 30.00 -32.78 17.67
C ASP A 374 29.36 -33.98 18.39
N GLU A 375 29.58 -34.14 19.70
CA GLU A 375 28.86 -35.15 20.53
C GLU A 375 27.36 -34.85 20.57
N ILE A 376 26.94 -33.55 20.71
CA ILE A 376 25.54 -33.14 20.65
C ILE A 376 24.92 -33.54 19.31
N LYS A 377 25.58 -33.26 18.18
CA LYS A 377 25.07 -33.64 16.86
C LYS A 377 24.90 -35.14 16.70
N ALA A 378 25.84 -35.91 17.19
CA ALA A 378 25.74 -37.37 17.14
C ALA A 378 24.53 -37.90 17.95
N LEU A 379 24.27 -37.35 19.13
CA LEU A 379 23.11 -37.69 19.97
C LEU A 379 21.78 -37.26 19.35
N ASP A 380 21.73 -36.04 18.75
CA ASP A 380 20.54 -35.56 18.03
C ASP A 380 20.21 -36.45 16.82
N LEU A 381 21.22 -36.86 16.04
CA LEU A 381 21.06 -37.80 14.94
C LEU A 381 20.55 -39.16 15.44
N ARG A 382 21.08 -39.65 16.56
CA ARG A 382 20.60 -40.92 17.16
C ARG A 382 19.14 -40.82 17.57
N LYS A 383 18.73 -39.70 18.13
CA LYS A 383 17.34 -39.44 18.54
C LYS A 383 16.41 -39.41 17.34
N SER A 384 16.81 -38.71 16.23
CA SER A 384 16.02 -38.66 15.00
C SER A 384 15.86 -40.06 14.34
N LEU A 385 16.89 -40.87 14.33
CA LEU A 385 16.80 -42.25 13.85
C LEU A 385 15.82 -43.12 14.64
N ILE A 386 15.77 -42.93 15.96
CA ILE A 386 14.75 -43.63 16.81
C ILE A 386 13.35 -43.19 16.44
N ASP A 387 13.15 -41.87 16.20
CA ASP A 387 11.86 -41.30 15.79
C ASP A 387 11.42 -41.79 14.41
N GLU A 388 12.33 -41.83 13.43
CA GLU A 388 12.07 -42.38 12.08
C GLU A 388 11.71 -43.86 12.10
N GLN A 389 12.44 -44.65 12.88
CA GLN A 389 12.15 -46.07 13.02
C GLN A 389 10.79 -46.32 13.68
N ALA A 390 10.41 -45.49 14.66
CA ALA A 390 9.11 -45.58 15.30
C ALA A 390 7.98 -45.18 14.32
N ALA A 391 8.20 -44.13 13.52
CA ALA A 391 7.26 -43.66 12.50
C ALA A 391 7.08 -44.72 11.38
N SER A 392 8.16 -45.32 10.88
CA SER A 392 8.12 -46.30 9.82
C SER A 392 7.31 -47.54 10.25
N ARG A 393 7.52 -48.02 11.48
CA ARG A 393 6.75 -49.15 12.04
C ARG A 393 5.26 -48.86 12.19
N TYR A 394 4.92 -47.56 12.42
CA TYR A 394 3.52 -47.15 12.48
C TYR A 394 2.87 -47.16 11.10
N LEU A 395 3.56 -46.64 10.09
CA LEU A 395 3.08 -46.61 8.70
C LEU A 395 2.87 -48.02 8.12
N GLU A 396 3.72 -48.97 8.46
CA GLU A 396 3.57 -50.36 8.04
C GLU A 396 2.31 -51.03 8.61
N ASN A 397 1.80 -50.51 9.75
CA ASN A 397 0.66 -51.10 10.45
C ASN A 397 -0.67 -50.36 10.29
N ASN A 398 -0.67 -49.13 9.70
CA ASN A 398 -1.86 -48.30 9.59
C ASN A 398 -1.90 -47.54 8.22
N SER A 399 -3.04 -47.63 7.54
CA SER A 399 -3.26 -47.06 6.20
C SER A 399 -3.81 -45.62 6.20
N THR A 400 -3.78 -44.90 7.31
CA THR A 400 -4.37 -43.54 7.41
C THR A 400 -3.31 -42.47 7.65
N ASN A 401 -3.42 -41.38 6.86
CA ASN A 401 -2.46 -40.27 6.84
C ASN A 401 -2.64 -39.19 7.92
N ASP A 402 -3.20 -39.52 9.09
CA ASP A 402 -3.40 -38.52 10.16
C ASP A 402 -2.23 -38.52 11.14
N TYR A 403 -1.29 -37.62 10.90
CA TYR A 403 0.04 -37.55 11.52
C TYR A 403 0.13 -36.80 12.86
N SER A 404 -0.84 -35.97 13.22
CA SER A 404 -0.58 -34.95 14.24
C SER A 404 -0.78 -35.36 15.70
N PHE A 405 -1.58 -36.39 15.96
CA PHE A 405 -1.99 -36.71 17.34
C PHE A 405 -1.21 -37.86 18.00
N TYR A 406 -0.48 -38.70 17.26
CA TYR A 406 0.04 -39.96 17.72
C TYR A 406 1.54 -40.07 17.97
N PHE A 407 2.36 -39.10 17.62
CA PHE A 407 3.82 -39.20 17.73
C PHE A 407 4.38 -39.51 19.12
N LYS A 408 3.73 -39.10 20.19
CA LYS A 408 4.20 -39.32 21.55
C LYS A 408 4.07 -40.79 22.03
N ASN A 409 3.22 -41.57 21.39
CA ASN A 409 2.94 -42.96 21.85
C ASN A 409 3.54 -44.08 20.98
N LEU A 410 4.22 -43.74 19.90
CA LEU A 410 4.75 -44.70 18.93
C LEU A 410 6.00 -45.45 19.40
N LYS A 411 6.68 -44.95 20.42
CA LYS A 411 7.95 -45.47 20.90
C LYS A 411 7.73 -46.57 21.92
N ASN A 412 8.50 -47.67 21.82
CA ASN A 412 8.50 -48.70 22.83
C ASN A 412 9.22 -48.28 24.13
N SER A 413 9.11 -49.07 25.19
CA SER A 413 9.68 -48.71 26.51
C SER A 413 11.20 -48.57 26.52
N ASN A 414 11.91 -49.29 25.64
CA ASN A 414 13.37 -49.21 25.54
C ASN A 414 13.81 -47.97 24.81
N GLU A 415 13.11 -47.60 23.72
CA GLU A 415 13.34 -46.37 22.98
C GLU A 415 13.07 -45.11 23.83
N LYS A 416 12.02 -45.18 24.68
CA LYS A 416 11.74 -44.08 25.63
C LYS A 416 12.86 -43.90 26.62
N LYS A 417 13.39 -44.99 27.19
CA LYS A 417 14.52 -44.95 28.11
C LYS A 417 15.82 -44.48 27.44
N GLU A 418 16.04 -44.91 26.20
CA GLU A 418 17.20 -44.45 25.43
C GLU A 418 17.12 -42.93 25.17
N ILE A 419 15.95 -42.41 24.79
CA ILE A 419 15.73 -40.97 24.60
C ILE A 419 15.92 -40.20 25.91
N GLU A 420 15.40 -40.70 27.04
CA GLU A 420 15.61 -40.05 28.35
C GLU A 420 17.10 -39.97 28.71
N THR A 421 17.89 -40.99 28.38
CA THR A 421 19.34 -40.99 28.58
C THR A 421 20.03 -39.99 27.65
N ILE A 422 19.62 -39.94 26.39
CA ILE A 422 20.12 -38.97 25.41
C ILE A 422 19.80 -37.54 25.87
N ASP A 423 18.57 -37.27 26.27
CA ASP A 423 18.14 -35.95 26.71
C ASP A 423 18.92 -35.45 27.93
N PHE A 424 19.15 -36.35 28.89
CA PHE A 424 19.98 -36.03 30.05
C PHE A 424 21.42 -35.69 29.66
N ARG A 425 22.03 -36.46 28.74
CA ARG A 425 23.40 -36.22 28.27
C ARG A 425 23.47 -34.93 27.44
N LEU A 426 22.49 -34.62 26.62
CA LEU A 426 22.38 -33.36 25.86
C LEU A 426 22.36 -32.14 26.82
N GLU A 427 21.59 -32.22 27.91
CA GLU A 427 21.54 -31.13 28.89
C GLU A 427 22.89 -30.92 29.57
N GLN A 428 23.62 -32.01 29.95
CA GLN A 428 24.99 -31.92 30.51
C GLN A 428 25.93 -31.22 29.52
N LEU A 429 25.99 -31.67 28.26
CA LEU A 429 26.87 -31.11 27.24
C LEU A 429 26.58 -29.64 26.95
N GLN A 430 25.31 -29.26 26.89
CA GLN A 430 24.91 -27.86 26.73
C GLN A 430 25.39 -26.97 27.90
N ASN A 431 25.34 -27.51 29.14
CA ASN A 431 25.85 -26.78 30.31
C ASN A 431 27.37 -26.68 30.29
N GLU A 432 28.09 -27.73 29.90
CA GLU A 432 29.54 -27.71 29.72
C GLU A 432 29.97 -26.71 28.67
N ILE A 433 29.23 -26.58 27.56
CA ILE A 433 29.48 -25.53 26.52
C ILE A 433 29.26 -24.13 27.08
N ARG A 434 28.18 -23.90 27.83
CA ARG A 434 27.90 -22.59 28.44
C ARG A 434 29.00 -22.15 29.40
N GLU A 435 29.58 -23.05 30.15
CA GLU A 435 30.68 -22.79 31.09
C GLU A 435 32.00 -22.39 30.37
N LYS A 436 32.22 -22.92 29.14
CA LYS A 436 33.46 -22.71 28.36
C LYS A 436 33.40 -21.53 27.40
N ILE A 437 32.22 -21.01 27.11
CA ILE A 437 32.02 -19.86 26.21
C ILE A 437 32.07 -18.55 27.00
N SER A 438 32.54 -17.49 26.33
CA SER A 438 32.63 -16.16 26.94
C SER A 438 31.25 -15.63 27.35
N PRO A 439 31.15 -14.89 28.47
CA PRO A 439 29.88 -14.29 28.90
C PRO A 439 29.26 -13.37 27.84
N ALA A 440 30.07 -12.77 26.99
CA ALA A 440 29.62 -11.89 25.90
C ALA A 440 28.84 -12.65 24.80
N GLU A 441 29.11 -13.94 24.64
CA GLU A 441 28.48 -14.81 23.63
C GLU A 441 27.41 -15.74 24.23
N SER A 442 27.20 -15.70 25.53
CA SER A 442 26.28 -16.63 26.22
C SER A 442 24.88 -16.65 25.65
N ASN A 443 24.25 -15.49 25.47
CA ASN A 443 22.88 -15.41 24.90
C ASN A 443 22.81 -15.95 23.47
N ARG A 444 23.83 -15.70 22.65
CA ARG A 444 23.92 -16.23 21.28
C ARG A 444 24.09 -17.74 21.28
N THR A 445 24.91 -18.26 22.16
CA THR A 445 25.13 -19.69 22.36
C THR A 445 23.82 -20.40 22.70
N ASP A 446 23.05 -19.87 23.63
CA ASP A 446 21.77 -20.46 24.04
C ASP A 446 20.77 -20.53 22.89
N LEU A 447 20.66 -19.46 22.11
CA LEU A 447 19.78 -19.45 20.91
C LEU A 447 20.23 -20.49 19.88
N LEU A 448 21.53 -20.60 19.58
CA LEU A 448 22.06 -21.54 18.61
C LEU A 448 21.94 -23.00 19.09
N LEU A 449 22.13 -23.26 20.36
CA LEU A 449 21.89 -24.59 20.94
C LEU A 449 20.40 -25.01 20.85
N GLN A 450 19.48 -24.07 21.01
CA GLN A 450 18.04 -24.32 20.88
C GLN A 450 17.61 -24.59 19.45
N SER A 451 18.18 -23.86 18.49
CA SER A 451 17.79 -23.93 17.06
C SER A 451 18.65 -24.88 16.21
N ARG A 452 19.65 -25.56 16.80
CA ARG A 452 20.66 -26.38 16.12
C ARG A 452 20.15 -27.46 15.17
N ASN A 453 18.92 -27.91 15.36
CA ASN A 453 18.28 -28.96 14.55
C ASN A 453 17.22 -28.42 13.60
N SER A 454 17.12 -27.09 13.51
CA SER A 454 16.14 -26.44 12.65
C SER A 454 16.69 -26.24 11.25
N ASP A 455 15.98 -26.78 10.25
CA ASP A 455 16.25 -26.56 8.82
C ASP A 455 15.58 -25.26 8.31
N SER A 456 14.94 -24.48 9.19
CA SER A 456 14.39 -23.20 8.82
C SER A 456 15.51 -22.18 8.56
N ILE A 457 15.32 -21.34 7.55
CA ILE A 457 16.25 -20.26 7.25
C ILE A 457 16.38 -19.32 8.46
N SER A 458 17.62 -19.02 8.86
CA SER A 458 17.91 -18.09 9.93
C SER A 458 17.50 -16.68 9.56
N LYS A 459 16.58 -16.11 10.32
CA LYS A 459 16.01 -14.79 10.06
C LYS A 459 16.83 -13.65 10.68
N PHE A 460 16.70 -12.46 10.11
CA PHE A 460 17.31 -11.24 10.64
C PHE A 460 16.84 -10.98 12.08
N ASP A 461 17.71 -10.44 12.93
CA ASP A 461 17.39 -10.14 14.34
C ASP A 461 16.34 -9.03 14.45
N LYS A 462 15.07 -9.44 14.62
CA LYS A 462 13.93 -8.54 14.79
C LYS A 462 14.12 -7.60 15.97
N SER A 463 14.70 -8.10 17.08
CA SER A 463 14.92 -7.27 18.27
C SER A 463 15.99 -6.18 18.02
N ALA A 464 17.03 -6.49 17.27
CA ALA A 464 18.00 -5.48 16.83
C ALA A 464 17.36 -4.44 15.92
N ALA A 465 16.53 -4.87 14.98
CA ALA A 465 15.75 -3.98 14.10
C ALA A 465 14.80 -3.07 14.89
N GLN A 466 14.07 -3.61 15.85
CA GLN A 466 13.19 -2.83 16.74
C GLN A 466 13.97 -1.77 17.52
N ARG A 467 15.11 -2.15 18.11
CA ARG A 467 15.96 -1.20 18.85
C ARG A 467 16.49 -0.09 17.93
N TRP A 468 16.86 -0.42 16.70
CA TRP A 468 17.32 0.57 15.73
C TRP A 468 16.22 1.55 15.37
N VAL A 469 15.01 1.06 15.06
CA VAL A 469 13.83 1.89 14.73
C VAL A 469 13.48 2.82 15.90
N VAL A 470 13.39 2.31 17.13
CA VAL A 470 13.09 3.12 18.32
C VAL A 470 14.10 4.25 18.48
N LYS A 471 15.40 3.93 18.43
CA LYS A 471 16.47 4.93 18.58
C LYS A 471 16.39 5.99 17.48
N HIS A 472 16.27 5.56 16.24
CA HIS A 472 16.31 6.46 15.10
C HIS A 472 15.07 7.36 15.02
N ALA A 473 13.89 6.80 15.29
CA ALA A 473 12.66 7.58 15.40
C ALA A 473 12.73 8.64 16.50
N TYR A 474 13.31 8.30 17.65
CA TYR A 474 13.51 9.27 18.72
C TYR A 474 14.51 10.38 18.33
N GLU A 475 15.61 10.04 17.65
CA GLU A 475 16.64 10.98 17.19
C GLU A 475 16.13 11.97 16.12
N MET A 476 15.00 11.67 15.44
CA MET A 476 14.33 12.63 14.55
C MET A 476 13.69 13.82 15.28
N GLY A 477 13.68 13.82 16.61
CA GLY A 477 13.33 14.98 17.42
C GLY A 477 11.95 14.91 18.06
N TRP A 478 11.39 13.71 18.27
CA TRP A 478 10.17 13.59 19.08
C TRP A 478 10.40 14.10 20.49
N LYS A 479 9.52 15.01 20.95
CA LYS A 479 9.55 15.59 22.29
C LYS A 479 8.14 15.61 22.86
N LYS A 480 8.02 15.22 24.11
CA LYS A 480 6.74 15.17 24.82
C LYS A 480 6.02 16.52 24.81
N GLU A 481 6.77 17.60 25.01
CA GLU A 481 6.25 18.98 25.06
C GLU A 481 5.67 19.44 23.71
N LEU A 482 6.14 18.88 22.61
CA LEU A 482 5.68 19.23 21.26
C LEU A 482 4.48 18.38 20.81
N PHE A 483 4.46 17.10 21.14
CA PHE A 483 3.57 16.15 20.46
C PHE A 483 2.55 15.45 21.36
N SER A 484 2.81 15.26 22.68
CA SER A 484 1.92 14.46 23.52
C SER A 484 0.49 14.99 23.55
N GLY A 485 0.29 16.28 23.65
CA GLY A 485 -1.04 16.88 23.69
C GLY A 485 -1.84 16.67 22.39
N PHE A 486 -1.17 16.74 21.24
CA PHE A 486 -1.78 16.45 19.95
C PHE A 486 -2.14 14.95 19.84
N GLU A 487 -1.19 14.07 20.18
CA GLU A 487 -1.37 12.62 20.06
C GLU A 487 -2.47 12.12 21.01
N GLU A 488 -2.53 12.64 22.26
CA GLU A 488 -3.60 12.32 23.22
C GLU A 488 -4.99 12.78 22.74
N MET A 489 -5.07 13.93 22.07
CA MET A 489 -6.34 14.52 21.67
C MET A 489 -6.90 13.89 20.39
N TYR A 490 -6.06 13.64 19.38
CA TYR A 490 -6.48 13.26 18.03
C TYR A 490 -6.14 11.83 17.62
N CYS A 491 -5.15 11.18 18.27
CA CYS A 491 -4.62 9.87 17.88
C CYS A 491 -4.99 8.79 18.90
N ASN A 492 -6.26 8.68 19.27
CA ASN A 492 -6.72 7.79 20.34
C ASN A 492 -6.53 6.31 19.99
N GLU A 493 -5.74 5.59 20.79
CA GLU A 493 -5.41 4.15 20.64
C GLU A 493 -6.64 3.21 20.74
N PHE A 494 -7.78 3.69 21.25
CA PHE A 494 -8.99 2.88 21.46
C PHE A 494 -9.95 2.85 20.25
N ARG A 495 -9.65 3.58 19.18
CA ARG A 495 -10.44 3.50 17.94
C ARG A 495 -9.96 2.31 17.09
N PRO A 496 -10.88 1.59 16.43
CA PRO A 496 -10.47 0.57 15.46
C PRO A 496 -9.56 1.18 14.38
N PRO A 497 -8.56 0.44 13.90
CA PRO A 497 -7.59 0.95 12.91
C PRO A 497 -8.23 1.63 11.69
N TYR A 498 -9.36 1.11 11.20
CA TYR A 498 -10.11 1.67 10.05
C TYR A 498 -10.82 3.01 10.35
N GLN A 499 -10.78 3.51 11.59
CA GLN A 499 -11.32 4.82 12.00
C GLN A 499 -10.23 5.85 12.32
N HIS A 500 -8.95 5.46 12.18
CA HIS A 500 -7.81 6.35 12.45
C HIS A 500 -7.38 7.05 11.16
N ASN A 501 -7.93 8.23 10.91
CA ASN A 501 -7.45 9.05 9.80
C ASN A 501 -6.16 9.81 10.17
N ILE A 502 -5.94 10.09 11.46
CA ILE A 502 -4.78 10.83 11.97
C ILE A 502 -3.89 9.88 12.77
N GLU A 503 -2.65 9.72 12.33
CA GLU A 503 -1.63 8.96 13.03
C GLU A 503 -0.78 9.85 13.93
N ARG A 504 -0.14 9.23 14.94
CA ARG A 504 0.81 9.91 15.83
C ARG A 504 2.03 10.42 15.04
N ILE A 505 2.59 11.55 15.44
CA ILE A 505 3.87 12.03 14.90
C ILE A 505 4.99 11.01 15.19
N GLY A 506 4.96 10.39 16.37
CA GLY A 506 5.87 9.30 16.69
C GLY A 506 5.81 8.17 15.64
N LYS A 507 4.62 7.81 15.15
CA LYS A 507 4.46 6.78 14.11
C LYS A 507 5.00 7.22 12.74
N LYS A 508 4.90 8.51 12.38
CA LYS A 508 5.60 9.07 11.20
C LYS A 508 7.09 8.80 11.27
N TYR A 509 7.71 9.09 12.42
CA TYR A 509 9.16 8.88 12.62
C TYR A 509 9.54 7.39 12.64
N GLU A 510 8.71 6.54 13.25
CA GLU A 510 8.89 5.09 13.24
C GLU A 510 8.86 4.52 11.81
N ARG A 511 7.96 5.03 10.95
CA ARG A 511 7.88 4.63 9.53
C ARG A 511 9.08 5.07 8.72
N ILE A 512 9.53 6.30 8.90
CA ILE A 512 10.76 6.81 8.25
C ILE A 512 11.95 5.94 8.67
N ALA A 513 12.09 5.67 9.97
CA ALA A 513 13.16 4.82 10.48
C ALA A 513 13.09 3.41 9.89
N LEU A 514 11.92 2.79 9.82
CA LEU A 514 11.77 1.47 9.21
C LEU A 514 12.10 1.47 7.71
N ALA A 515 11.66 2.48 6.96
CA ALA A 515 11.96 2.59 5.53
C ALA A 515 13.46 2.70 5.26
N GLN A 516 14.19 3.43 6.12
CA GLN A 516 15.64 3.54 6.06
C GLN A 516 16.35 2.23 6.45
N LEU A 517 15.87 1.55 7.48
CA LEU A 517 16.39 0.25 7.89
C LEU A 517 16.20 -0.79 6.78
N LEU A 518 15.02 -0.84 6.15
CA LEU A 518 14.72 -1.76 5.05
C LEU A 518 15.60 -1.48 3.82
N ALA A 519 15.88 -0.20 3.52
CA ALA A 519 16.82 0.15 2.46
C ALA A 519 18.22 -0.42 2.72
N TYR A 520 18.70 -0.33 3.95
CA TYR A 520 19.97 -0.92 4.36
C TYR A 520 19.96 -2.46 4.29
N ILE A 521 18.92 -3.10 4.86
CA ILE A 521 18.82 -4.55 4.89
C ILE A 521 18.76 -5.11 3.46
N SER A 522 18.10 -4.41 2.54
CA SER A 522 17.95 -4.84 1.14
C SER A 522 19.27 -4.88 0.36
N GLU A 523 20.28 -4.13 0.78
CA GLU A 523 21.63 -4.15 0.18
C GLU A 523 22.56 -5.20 0.79
N GLN A 524 22.27 -5.67 2.01
CA GLN A 524 23.23 -6.41 2.82
C GLN A 524 22.85 -7.86 3.05
N TYR A 525 21.56 -8.21 2.96
CA TYR A 525 21.04 -9.51 3.38
C TYR A 525 20.17 -10.17 2.33
N TYR A 526 20.14 -11.50 2.34
CA TYR A 526 19.25 -12.28 1.49
C TYR A 526 17.79 -12.04 1.85
N PHE A 527 16.92 -11.91 0.83
CA PHE A 527 15.48 -11.80 0.96
C PHE A 527 14.85 -13.20 0.86
N VAL A 528 14.10 -13.63 1.88
CA VAL A 528 13.55 -14.98 1.99
C VAL A 528 12.07 -14.90 2.39
N PRO A 529 11.13 -14.82 1.44
CA PRO A 529 9.70 -14.86 1.72
C PRO A 529 9.28 -16.23 2.27
N GLN A 530 8.05 -16.33 2.81
CA GLN A 530 7.61 -17.48 3.60
C GLN A 530 7.47 -18.81 2.83
N ASN A 531 7.31 -18.79 1.51
CA ASN A 531 7.06 -19.98 0.67
C ASN A 531 8.20 -20.18 -0.33
N TYR A 532 9.41 -20.33 0.18
CA TYR A 532 10.59 -20.32 -0.65
C TYR A 532 11.14 -21.74 -0.85
N ASP A 533 11.19 -22.21 -2.10
CA ASP A 533 11.76 -23.52 -2.48
C ASP A 533 13.05 -23.40 -3.33
N ASP A 534 13.48 -22.17 -3.72
CA ASP A 534 14.61 -21.98 -4.64
C ASP A 534 15.61 -20.89 -4.20
N VAL A 535 16.88 -21.23 -4.14
CA VAL A 535 17.98 -20.36 -3.64
C VAL A 535 18.27 -19.17 -4.59
N ASP A 536 18.02 -19.32 -5.89
CA ASP A 536 18.33 -18.28 -6.91
C ASP A 536 17.41 -17.05 -6.84
N ASP A 537 16.29 -17.15 -6.10
CA ASP A 537 15.35 -16.04 -5.91
C ASP A 537 15.51 -15.29 -4.58
N SER A 538 16.55 -15.60 -3.82
CA SER A 538 16.79 -15.01 -2.49
C SER A 538 17.37 -13.59 -2.51
N VAL A 539 17.23 -12.87 -3.62
CA VAL A 539 17.70 -11.50 -3.75
C VAL A 539 16.50 -10.54 -3.82
N TYR A 540 16.56 -9.47 -3.05
CA TYR A 540 15.59 -8.40 -3.14
C TYR A 540 15.67 -7.70 -4.52
N LYS A 541 14.55 -7.71 -5.24
CA LYS A 541 14.45 -7.13 -6.60
C LYS A 541 13.61 -5.84 -6.62
N GLY A 542 12.80 -5.62 -5.59
CA GLY A 542 11.95 -4.46 -5.46
C GLY A 542 10.87 -4.61 -4.40
N ILE A 543 10.30 -3.49 -3.97
CA ILE A 543 9.31 -3.43 -2.88
C ILE A 543 8.01 -4.16 -3.22
N TRP A 544 7.75 -4.42 -4.48
CA TRP A 544 6.62 -5.21 -4.97
C TRP A 544 6.63 -6.67 -4.46
N GLN A 545 7.76 -7.16 -3.91
CA GLN A 545 7.87 -8.50 -3.34
C GLN A 545 7.19 -8.63 -1.96
N PHE A 546 6.83 -7.52 -1.31
CA PHE A 546 6.13 -7.52 -0.03
C PHE A 546 5.22 -6.29 0.13
N ASN A 547 4.23 -6.38 1.03
CA ASN A 547 3.20 -5.35 1.18
C ASN A 547 3.70 -4.16 2.00
N TYR A 548 4.41 -3.21 1.36
CA TYR A 548 4.88 -1.98 1.99
C TYR A 548 4.58 -0.72 1.17
N ARG A 549 4.22 -0.87 -0.11
CA ARG A 549 3.84 0.26 -0.96
C ARG A 549 2.58 0.94 -0.45
N LYS A 550 2.53 2.24 -0.64
CA LYS A 550 1.33 3.07 -0.46
C LYS A 550 0.37 2.91 -1.65
N ILE A 551 -0.57 3.84 -1.76
CA ILE A 551 -1.54 3.89 -2.87
C ILE A 551 -0.86 3.85 -4.24
N ASP A 552 -1.57 3.31 -5.21
CA ASP A 552 -1.12 3.29 -6.60
C ASP A 552 -1.41 4.63 -7.29
N LEU A 553 -0.40 5.49 -7.36
CA LEU A 553 -0.48 6.76 -8.08
C LEU A 553 -0.39 6.57 -9.60
N THR A 554 -0.02 5.39 -10.06
CA THR A 554 0.09 5.06 -11.48
C THR A 554 -1.24 4.58 -12.06
N PHE A 555 -2.24 4.31 -11.21
CA PHE A 555 -3.57 3.89 -11.65
C PHE A 555 -4.18 4.96 -12.57
N PRO A 556 -4.71 4.59 -13.75
CA PRO A 556 -5.26 5.56 -14.69
C PRO A 556 -6.36 6.39 -14.03
N PRO A 557 -6.40 7.69 -14.24
CA PRO A 557 -7.53 8.50 -13.79
C PRO A 557 -8.77 8.10 -14.59
N LEU A 558 -9.94 8.13 -13.95
CA LEU A 558 -11.21 7.99 -14.63
C LEU A 558 -11.31 9.03 -15.76
N ILE A 559 -11.84 8.62 -16.89
CA ILE A 559 -12.01 9.49 -18.05
C ILE A 559 -13.03 10.56 -17.70
N THR A 560 -12.66 11.82 -17.85
CA THR A 560 -13.62 12.92 -17.74
C THR A 560 -14.55 12.92 -18.95
N SER A 561 -15.78 13.41 -18.79
CA SER A 561 -16.82 13.47 -19.82
C SER A 561 -16.42 14.19 -21.12
N ASN A 562 -15.30 14.91 -21.13
CA ASN A 562 -14.76 15.62 -22.28
C ASN A 562 -13.77 14.79 -23.12
N SER A 563 -13.51 13.52 -22.77
CA SER A 563 -12.65 12.65 -23.56
C SER A 563 -13.30 12.35 -24.92
N THR A 564 -12.62 12.71 -25.99
CA THR A 564 -13.03 12.41 -27.38
C THR A 564 -12.69 10.97 -27.80
N LYS A 565 -12.06 10.17 -26.94
CA LYS A 565 -11.68 8.79 -27.25
C LYS A 565 -12.89 7.86 -27.21
N LYS A 566 -13.07 7.11 -28.29
CA LYS A 566 -14.04 6.02 -28.39
C LYS A 566 -13.48 4.79 -27.69
N LEU A 567 -13.84 4.59 -26.45
CA LEU A 567 -13.63 3.34 -25.73
C LEU A 567 -14.80 2.38 -25.97
N PRO A 568 -14.59 1.06 -25.85
CA PRO A 568 -15.68 0.10 -25.97
C PRO A 568 -16.83 0.41 -25.01
N GLN A 569 -18.07 0.45 -25.51
CA GLN A 569 -19.28 0.59 -24.71
C GLN A 569 -19.91 -0.78 -24.49
N LEU A 570 -19.62 -1.40 -23.38
CA LEU A 570 -19.97 -2.78 -23.08
C LEU A 570 -21.23 -2.85 -22.22
N THR A 571 -22.11 -3.77 -22.59
CA THR A 571 -23.28 -4.08 -21.76
C THR A 571 -22.84 -4.86 -20.55
N GLU A 572 -23.07 -4.32 -19.37
CA GLU A 572 -22.67 -4.98 -18.14
C GLU A 572 -23.78 -5.93 -17.64
N TYR A 573 -23.42 -7.17 -17.34
CA TYR A 573 -24.22 -8.02 -16.49
C TYR A 573 -23.90 -7.69 -15.03
N GLN A 574 -24.88 -7.09 -14.35
CA GLN A 574 -24.75 -6.80 -12.90
C GLN A 574 -25.76 -7.64 -12.13
N TYR A 575 -25.25 -8.38 -11.16
CA TYR A 575 -26.06 -8.93 -10.10
C TYR A 575 -26.14 -7.86 -8.99
N ASN A 576 -27.13 -6.96 -9.10
CA ASN A 576 -27.08 -5.67 -8.38
C ASN A 576 -27.39 -5.75 -6.90
N SER A 577 -28.21 -6.68 -6.48
CA SER A 577 -28.57 -6.91 -5.06
C SER A 577 -29.32 -8.22 -4.92
N LEU A 578 -29.22 -8.83 -3.76
CA LEU A 578 -30.17 -9.85 -3.34
C LEU A 578 -31.47 -9.15 -2.93
N PRO A 579 -32.64 -9.58 -3.40
CA PRO A 579 -33.88 -8.98 -2.94
C PRO A 579 -34.06 -9.25 -1.45
N PRO A 580 -34.72 -8.34 -0.68
CA PRO A 580 -35.09 -8.61 0.70
C PRO A 580 -35.89 -9.91 0.76
N MET A 581 -35.44 -10.88 1.55
CA MET A 581 -36.01 -12.21 1.61
C MET A 581 -36.51 -12.52 3.03
N SER A 582 -37.67 -13.17 3.18
CA SER A 582 -38.04 -13.82 4.43
C SER A 582 -37.11 -15.01 4.71
N LEU A 583 -37.08 -15.54 5.93
CA LEU A 583 -36.26 -16.71 6.26
C LEU A 583 -36.60 -17.93 5.37
N HIS A 584 -37.90 -18.09 5.06
CA HIS A 584 -38.35 -19.15 4.15
C HIS A 584 -37.83 -18.92 2.73
N ASP A 585 -37.95 -17.70 2.23
CA ASP A 585 -37.47 -17.34 0.89
C ASP A 585 -35.95 -17.45 0.77
N GLN A 586 -35.20 -17.17 1.86
CA GLN A 586 -33.74 -17.37 1.92
C GLN A 586 -33.37 -18.86 1.75
N GLN A 587 -34.12 -19.76 2.39
CA GLN A 587 -33.87 -21.21 2.27
C GLN A 587 -34.24 -21.72 0.87
N GLU A 588 -35.34 -21.25 0.29
CA GLU A 588 -35.71 -21.58 -1.08
C GLU A 588 -34.72 -21.02 -2.08
N TRP A 589 -34.25 -19.79 -1.89
CA TRP A 589 -33.24 -19.16 -2.73
C TRP A 589 -31.94 -19.96 -2.78
N VAL A 590 -31.42 -20.47 -1.64
CA VAL A 590 -30.19 -21.30 -1.61
C VAL A 590 -30.38 -22.57 -2.43
N GLN A 591 -31.57 -23.16 -2.38
CA GLN A 591 -31.89 -24.43 -3.06
C GLN A 591 -32.41 -24.27 -4.48
N SER A 592 -32.49 -23.05 -4.99
CA SER A 592 -33.01 -22.79 -6.33
C SER A 592 -31.91 -22.58 -7.37
N ASN A 593 -32.00 -23.26 -8.51
CA ASN A 593 -31.11 -23.06 -9.67
C ASN A 593 -31.52 -21.80 -10.47
N THR A 594 -32.74 -21.29 -10.33
CA THR A 594 -33.26 -20.21 -11.18
C THR A 594 -32.53 -18.88 -11.02
N THR A 595 -31.88 -18.68 -9.89
CA THR A 595 -31.12 -17.45 -9.59
C THR A 595 -29.65 -17.53 -9.93
N ILE A 596 -29.15 -18.69 -10.41
CA ILE A 596 -27.78 -18.83 -10.90
C ILE A 596 -27.73 -18.27 -12.33
N PRO A 597 -26.79 -17.35 -12.65
CA PRO A 597 -26.66 -16.77 -13.96
C PRO A 597 -26.40 -17.84 -15.04
N ASN A 598 -26.92 -17.63 -16.23
CA ASN A 598 -26.51 -18.43 -17.38
C ASN A 598 -25.19 -17.92 -17.93
N PHE A 599 -24.10 -18.54 -17.53
CA PHE A 599 -22.75 -18.10 -17.85
C PHE A 599 -22.44 -18.15 -19.35
N SER A 600 -23.04 -19.04 -20.14
CA SER A 600 -22.82 -19.05 -21.59
C SER A 600 -23.22 -17.73 -22.28
N LYS A 601 -24.17 -16.99 -21.67
CA LYS A 601 -24.62 -15.68 -22.16
C LYS A 601 -23.80 -14.50 -21.60
N ILE A 602 -23.06 -14.73 -20.51
CA ILE A 602 -22.25 -13.70 -19.84
C ILE A 602 -20.84 -13.64 -20.42
N ILE A 603 -20.29 -14.79 -20.83
CA ILE A 603 -18.92 -14.90 -21.37
C ILE A 603 -18.74 -14.07 -22.64
N GLU A 604 -19.77 -13.96 -23.49
CA GLU A 604 -19.72 -13.14 -24.72
C GLU A 604 -20.49 -11.84 -24.52
N ILE A 605 -19.80 -10.72 -24.66
CA ILE A 605 -20.33 -9.38 -24.47
C ILE A 605 -20.25 -8.62 -25.78
N ASN A 606 -21.33 -7.98 -26.21
CA ASN A 606 -21.36 -7.16 -27.40
C ASN A 606 -21.10 -5.69 -27.07
N ASP A 607 -20.24 -5.07 -27.87
CA ASP A 607 -20.02 -3.63 -27.82
C ASP A 607 -21.14 -2.90 -28.56
N GLN A 608 -21.87 -2.05 -27.85
CA GLN A 608 -22.98 -1.28 -28.42
C GLN A 608 -22.52 -0.23 -29.45
N ALA A 609 -21.27 0.25 -29.34
CA ALA A 609 -20.76 1.30 -30.22
C ALA A 609 -20.16 0.78 -31.54
N SER A 610 -19.53 -0.41 -31.50
CA SER A 610 -18.74 -0.91 -32.64
C SER A 610 -19.25 -2.21 -33.25
N ASN A 611 -20.30 -2.81 -32.72
CA ASN A 611 -20.80 -4.13 -33.09
C ASN A 611 -19.74 -5.27 -33.00
N ASN A 612 -18.68 -5.06 -32.22
CA ASN A 612 -17.66 -6.06 -31.93
C ASN A 612 -18.10 -6.94 -30.76
N SER A 613 -17.70 -8.22 -30.78
CA SER A 613 -17.89 -9.13 -29.66
C SER A 613 -16.60 -9.23 -28.81
N TRP A 614 -16.77 -9.24 -27.50
CA TRP A 614 -15.72 -9.40 -26.51
C TRP A 614 -15.91 -10.69 -25.73
N LEU A 615 -14.83 -11.37 -25.39
CA LEU A 615 -14.83 -12.53 -24.52
C LEU A 615 -14.39 -12.12 -23.11
N LEU A 616 -15.19 -12.48 -22.11
CA LEU A 616 -14.90 -12.30 -20.71
C LEU A 616 -13.94 -13.40 -20.25
N LEU A 617 -12.69 -13.05 -20.03
CA LEU A 617 -11.64 -14.00 -19.65
C LEU A 617 -11.56 -14.20 -18.13
N ALA A 618 -11.85 -13.17 -17.35
CA ALA A 618 -11.93 -13.23 -15.90
C ALA A 618 -12.96 -12.26 -15.36
N ASP A 619 -13.67 -12.71 -14.33
CA ASP A 619 -14.60 -11.90 -13.56
C ASP A 619 -14.74 -12.48 -12.16
N PHE A 620 -14.94 -11.62 -11.17
CA PHE A 620 -15.33 -12.01 -9.82
C PHE A 620 -16.44 -11.10 -9.34
N GLN A 621 -17.53 -11.69 -8.88
CA GLN A 621 -18.62 -10.95 -8.25
C GLN A 621 -18.97 -11.57 -6.92
N SER A 622 -19.17 -10.72 -5.91
CA SER A 622 -19.68 -11.10 -4.62
C SER A 622 -20.75 -10.09 -4.19
N VAL A 623 -21.87 -10.59 -3.72
CA VAL A 623 -22.99 -9.79 -3.21
C VAL A 623 -23.42 -10.36 -1.88
N SER A 624 -23.49 -9.52 -0.86
CA SER A 624 -23.98 -9.87 0.46
C SER A 624 -25.17 -9.01 0.83
N ASP A 625 -26.22 -9.64 1.36
CA ASP A 625 -27.34 -8.96 2.00
C ASP A 625 -27.26 -9.18 3.52
N LYS A 626 -27.07 -8.08 4.26
CA LYS A 626 -27.01 -8.09 5.72
C LYS A 626 -28.34 -7.62 6.27
N PRO A 627 -28.99 -8.39 7.18
CA PRO A 627 -30.20 -7.90 7.83
C PRO A 627 -29.94 -6.57 8.54
N GLU A 628 -30.79 -5.58 8.32
CA GLU A 628 -30.70 -4.25 8.96
C GLU A 628 -30.81 -4.35 10.48
N ASP A 629 -31.66 -5.28 10.98
CA ASP A 629 -31.90 -5.50 12.40
C ASP A 629 -30.97 -6.63 12.92
N ARG A 630 -30.07 -6.31 13.84
CA ARG A 630 -29.18 -7.27 14.49
C ARG A 630 -29.92 -8.35 15.31
N ASP A 631 -31.15 -8.13 15.66
CA ASP A 631 -32.00 -9.06 16.44
C ASP A 631 -32.95 -9.89 15.59
N SER A 632 -32.92 -9.71 14.27
CA SER A 632 -33.75 -10.47 13.35
C SER A 632 -33.34 -11.96 13.30
N GLU A 633 -34.31 -12.81 13.06
CA GLU A 633 -34.09 -14.25 12.79
C GLU A 633 -33.50 -14.47 11.38
N LEU A 634 -33.44 -13.45 10.56
CA LEU A 634 -32.90 -13.49 9.21
C LEU A 634 -31.41 -13.80 9.24
N LEU A 635 -30.97 -14.60 8.27
CA LEU A 635 -29.58 -14.93 8.05
C LEU A 635 -28.97 -13.93 7.04
N GLN A 636 -27.69 -13.73 7.11
CA GLN A 636 -26.97 -13.04 6.05
C GLN A 636 -26.93 -13.95 4.83
N SER A 637 -27.29 -13.41 3.68
CA SER A 637 -27.26 -14.10 2.39
C SER A 637 -26.06 -13.65 1.59
N ASP A 638 -25.21 -14.57 1.18
CA ASP A 638 -24.07 -14.32 0.32
C ASP A 638 -24.21 -15.09 -0.99
N PHE A 639 -23.89 -14.42 -2.06
CA PHE A 639 -23.75 -14.98 -3.40
C PHE A 639 -22.43 -14.53 -4.00
N TRP A 640 -21.62 -15.47 -4.51
CA TRP A 640 -20.44 -15.11 -5.28
C TRP A 640 -20.21 -16.09 -6.43
N TYR A 641 -19.54 -15.60 -7.46
CA TYR A 641 -18.98 -16.43 -8.53
C TYR A 641 -17.64 -15.90 -9.02
N ARG A 642 -16.84 -16.79 -9.57
CA ARG A 642 -15.59 -16.48 -10.25
C ARG A 642 -15.55 -17.14 -11.61
N ILE A 643 -15.19 -16.34 -12.63
CA ILE A 643 -14.93 -16.80 -14.01
C ILE A 643 -13.42 -16.76 -14.21
N ASN A 644 -12.86 -17.90 -14.60
CA ASN A 644 -11.45 -18.03 -14.96
C ASN A 644 -11.35 -18.63 -16.38
N SER A 645 -10.30 -18.25 -17.12
CA SER A 645 -10.04 -18.82 -18.44
C SER A 645 -8.58 -19.17 -18.63
N CYS A 646 -8.33 -20.20 -19.45
CA CYS A 646 -6.99 -20.57 -19.86
C CYS A 646 -6.95 -21.10 -21.29
N ILE A 647 -5.76 -21.10 -21.87
CA ILE A 647 -5.49 -21.58 -23.22
C ILE A 647 -4.78 -22.94 -23.13
N ILE A 648 -5.29 -23.90 -23.87
CA ILE A 648 -4.77 -25.26 -23.95
C ILE A 648 -4.47 -25.63 -25.41
N LYS A 649 -3.76 -26.73 -25.62
CA LYS A 649 -3.65 -27.30 -27.02
C LYS A 649 -4.99 -27.88 -27.45
N THR A 650 -5.36 -27.64 -28.68
CA THR A 650 -6.63 -28.18 -29.24
C THR A 650 -6.68 -29.71 -29.17
N SER A 651 -5.52 -30.39 -29.30
CA SER A 651 -5.44 -31.84 -29.11
C SER A 651 -5.93 -32.31 -27.75
N ASP A 652 -5.73 -31.52 -26.71
CA ASP A 652 -5.99 -31.89 -25.32
C ASP A 652 -7.45 -31.59 -24.92
N LEU A 653 -8.14 -30.74 -25.67
CA LEU A 653 -9.51 -30.32 -25.38
C LEU A 653 -10.46 -31.50 -25.27
N LYS A 654 -10.39 -32.47 -26.18
CA LYS A 654 -11.30 -33.64 -26.22
C LYS A 654 -11.23 -34.46 -24.92
N ASP A 655 -10.03 -34.58 -24.36
CA ASP A 655 -9.79 -35.33 -23.13
C ASP A 655 -10.25 -34.57 -21.88
N LEU A 656 -10.42 -33.24 -21.97
CA LEU A 656 -10.80 -32.36 -20.85
C LEU A 656 -12.31 -32.07 -20.80
N ILE A 657 -13.07 -32.31 -21.91
CA ILE A 657 -14.49 -31.97 -21.91
C ILE A 657 -15.25 -32.79 -20.84
N VAL A 658 -15.13 -34.13 -20.87
CA VAL A 658 -15.88 -34.98 -19.94
C VAL A 658 -15.45 -34.78 -18.48
N PRO A 659 -14.15 -34.74 -18.15
CA PRO A 659 -13.73 -34.39 -16.78
C PRO A 659 -14.18 -32.99 -16.37
N GLY A 660 -14.06 -32.00 -17.24
CA GLY A 660 -14.44 -30.62 -16.96
C GLY A 660 -15.94 -30.45 -16.69
N GLU A 661 -16.77 -31.12 -17.48
CA GLU A 661 -18.23 -31.09 -17.30
C GLU A 661 -18.69 -31.79 -16.01
N ASN A 662 -17.94 -32.75 -15.51
CA ASN A 662 -18.24 -33.50 -14.28
C ASN A 662 -17.50 -33.00 -13.04
N ALA A 663 -16.59 -32.03 -13.20
CA ALA A 663 -15.77 -31.54 -12.09
C ALA A 663 -16.61 -30.77 -11.08
N SER A 664 -16.45 -31.07 -9.80
CA SER A 664 -16.82 -30.18 -8.71
C SER A 664 -15.77 -29.07 -8.66
N LEU A 665 -16.14 -27.88 -9.12
CA LEU A 665 -15.21 -26.74 -9.27
C LEU A 665 -14.90 -26.00 -7.96
N MET A 666 -15.41 -26.47 -6.88
CA MET A 666 -14.99 -26.06 -5.55
C MET A 666 -13.71 -26.78 -5.06
N ALA A 667 -13.16 -27.72 -5.87
CA ALA A 667 -11.78 -28.10 -5.67
C ALA A 667 -10.88 -26.94 -6.11
N PRO A 668 -10.25 -26.19 -5.17
CA PRO A 668 -9.40 -25.05 -5.50
C PRO A 668 -8.20 -25.41 -6.38
N ASP A 669 -8.00 -26.71 -6.61
CA ASP A 669 -6.85 -27.29 -7.28
C ASP A 669 -7.03 -27.48 -8.79
N LEU A 670 -8.21 -27.18 -9.34
CA LEU A 670 -8.49 -27.47 -10.76
C LEU A 670 -7.87 -26.49 -11.73
N ILE A 671 -7.80 -25.21 -11.35
CA ILE A 671 -6.90 -24.24 -11.95
C ILE A 671 -6.36 -23.38 -10.80
N TYR A 672 -5.18 -23.66 -10.35
CA TYR A 672 -4.40 -22.71 -9.61
C TYR A 672 -3.98 -21.62 -10.61
N ILE A 673 -4.86 -20.63 -10.80
CA ILE A 673 -4.40 -19.34 -11.25
C ILE A 673 -3.73 -18.79 -10.02
N PRO A 674 -2.41 -18.60 -10.02
CA PRO A 674 -1.77 -17.95 -8.91
C PRO A 674 -2.59 -16.69 -8.67
N ASN A 675 -3.17 -16.52 -7.47
CA ASN A 675 -3.56 -15.21 -7.01
C ASN A 675 -2.25 -14.45 -6.89
N ASN A 676 -1.72 -14.04 -8.03
CA ASN A 676 -0.54 -13.21 -8.12
C ASN A 676 -1.00 -11.85 -7.67
N MET A 677 -1.17 -11.74 -6.33
CA MET A 677 -1.31 -10.48 -5.63
C MET A 677 0.03 -9.78 -5.77
N HIS A 678 0.27 -9.29 -6.99
CA HIS A 678 1.48 -8.53 -7.25
C HIS A 678 1.30 -7.19 -6.59
N GLN A 679 2.15 -6.87 -5.64
CA GLN A 679 2.26 -5.51 -5.11
C GLN A 679 2.82 -4.53 -6.16
N ALA A 680 2.65 -4.88 -7.44
CA ALA A 680 3.02 -4.06 -8.57
C ALA A 680 2.04 -2.91 -8.77
N TYR A 681 2.55 -1.76 -9.12
CA TYR A 681 1.72 -0.67 -9.61
C TYR A 681 1.17 -0.99 -11.00
N PHE A 682 -0.03 -0.52 -11.28
CA PHE A 682 -0.76 -0.86 -12.50
C PHE A 682 0.03 -0.50 -13.77
N SER A 683 0.51 0.72 -13.89
CA SER A 683 1.19 1.18 -15.10
C SER A 683 2.67 0.75 -15.21
N GLU A 684 3.23 0.06 -14.20
CA GLU A 684 4.57 -0.51 -14.33
C GLU A 684 4.59 -1.92 -14.93
N TYR A 685 3.45 -2.61 -14.92
CA TYR A 685 3.33 -3.97 -15.45
C TYR A 685 3.85 -4.14 -16.89
N PRO A 686 3.60 -3.22 -17.84
CA PRO A 686 4.01 -3.39 -19.22
C PRO A 686 5.53 -3.53 -19.43
N TYR A 687 6.35 -2.96 -18.61
CA TYR A 687 7.82 -2.87 -18.83
C TYR A 687 8.65 -3.43 -17.69
N ARG A 688 8.10 -3.58 -16.48
CA ARG A 688 8.83 -4.12 -15.34
C ARG A 688 8.71 -5.64 -15.28
N ASN A 689 9.83 -6.34 -15.26
CA ASN A 689 9.82 -7.80 -15.15
C ASN A 689 9.68 -8.20 -13.68
N LEU A 690 8.45 -8.20 -13.17
CA LEU A 690 8.16 -8.36 -11.75
C LEU A 690 8.28 -9.82 -11.27
N TYR A 691 7.90 -10.80 -12.11
CA TYR A 691 7.91 -12.22 -11.76
C TYR A 691 8.20 -13.09 -13.01
N PRO A 692 9.46 -13.23 -13.43
CA PRO A 692 9.76 -14.00 -14.64
C PRO A 692 9.40 -15.49 -14.53
N GLU A 693 9.36 -16.04 -13.34
CA GLU A 693 9.26 -17.49 -13.11
C GLU A 693 7.83 -17.99 -12.91
N LEU A 694 6.94 -17.21 -12.29
CA LEU A 694 5.53 -17.57 -12.11
C LEU A 694 4.76 -17.61 -13.43
N ILE A 695 5.28 -16.97 -14.47
CA ILE A 695 4.70 -16.89 -15.80
C ILE A 695 4.96 -18.15 -16.62
N THR A 696 5.95 -18.94 -16.27
CA THR A 696 6.47 -20.04 -17.07
C THR A 696 6.14 -21.44 -16.55
N GLN A 697 5.67 -21.58 -15.31
CA GLN A 697 5.31 -22.90 -14.81
C GLN A 697 4.00 -23.39 -15.44
N PRO A 698 4.02 -24.52 -16.16
CA PRO A 698 2.81 -25.09 -16.68
C PRO A 698 1.92 -25.59 -15.55
N GLN A 699 0.70 -25.08 -15.50
CA GLN A 699 -0.31 -25.59 -14.58
C GLN A 699 -0.81 -26.95 -15.07
N THR A 700 -1.10 -27.86 -14.19
CA THR A 700 -1.60 -29.17 -14.53
C THR A 700 -3.05 -29.32 -14.10
N PHE A 701 -3.88 -29.78 -15.01
CA PHE A 701 -5.23 -30.25 -14.74
C PHE A 701 -5.29 -31.75 -15.07
N GLU A 702 -5.63 -32.59 -14.12
CA GLU A 702 -5.61 -34.06 -14.28
C GLU A 702 -4.32 -34.59 -14.96
N ASN A 703 -3.15 -34.14 -14.48
CA ASN A 703 -1.84 -34.48 -15.04
C ASN A 703 -1.56 -34.00 -16.48
N LYS A 704 -2.41 -33.15 -17.05
CA LYS A 704 -2.16 -32.50 -18.35
C LYS A 704 -1.72 -31.07 -18.17
N SER A 705 -0.64 -30.70 -18.83
CA SER A 705 -0.07 -29.35 -18.76
C SER A 705 -1.00 -28.34 -19.43
N MET A 706 -1.58 -27.42 -18.65
CA MET A 706 -2.29 -26.27 -19.19
C MET A 706 -1.27 -25.21 -19.58
N SER A 707 -1.19 -24.92 -20.86
CA SER A 707 -0.03 -24.25 -21.42
C SER A 707 0.01 -22.73 -21.21
N LYS A 708 -1.11 -22.04 -20.90
CA LYS A 708 -1.07 -20.57 -20.87
C LYS A 708 -2.25 -19.95 -20.11
N VAL A 709 -1.95 -19.11 -19.16
CA VAL A 709 -2.91 -18.20 -18.54
C VAL A 709 -3.24 -17.07 -19.52
N THR A 710 -4.49 -16.63 -19.58
CA THR A 710 -4.92 -15.57 -20.51
C THR A 710 -4.74 -14.17 -19.95
N TYR A 711 -4.76 -14.04 -18.62
CA TYR A 711 -4.71 -12.77 -17.93
C TYR A 711 -3.87 -12.89 -16.65
N GLU A 712 -3.47 -11.75 -16.11
CA GLU A 712 -2.92 -11.62 -14.77
C GLU A 712 -3.79 -10.66 -13.96
N SER A 713 -3.98 -10.99 -12.69
CA SER A 713 -4.71 -10.13 -11.76
C SER A 713 -3.71 -9.31 -10.96
N LEU A 714 -3.78 -8.00 -11.09
CA LEU A 714 -3.11 -7.08 -10.20
C LEU A 714 -4.08 -6.79 -9.06
N LEU A 715 -4.06 -7.64 -8.05
CA LEU A 715 -4.79 -7.42 -6.82
C LEU A 715 -3.90 -6.67 -5.85
N ARG A 716 -4.38 -5.53 -5.39
CA ARG A 716 -3.70 -4.76 -4.39
C ARG A 716 -4.51 -4.69 -3.14
N GLU A 717 -4.00 -5.32 -2.10
CA GLU A 717 -4.49 -5.21 -0.76
C GLU A 717 -3.74 -4.06 -0.08
N TYR A 718 -4.45 -2.96 0.18
CA TYR A 718 -3.89 -1.86 0.95
C TYR A 718 -3.97 -2.20 2.43
N SER A 719 -2.84 -2.23 3.08
CA SER A 719 -2.83 -2.28 4.53
C SER A 719 -3.32 -0.93 5.07
N TRP A 720 -4.35 -0.92 5.89
CA TRP A 720 -4.85 0.25 6.63
C TRP A 720 -3.79 0.93 7.50
N GLU A 721 -2.69 0.25 7.78
CA GLU A 721 -1.50 0.84 8.41
C GLU A 721 -0.75 1.82 7.50
N TYR A 722 -0.96 1.73 6.19
CA TYR A 722 -0.25 2.53 5.19
C TYR A 722 -1.16 3.31 4.28
N SER A 723 -2.46 3.00 4.25
CA SER A 723 -3.44 3.65 3.40
C SER A 723 -4.77 3.83 4.11
N ASP A 724 -5.45 4.95 3.84
CA ASP A 724 -6.83 5.20 4.24
C ASP A 724 -7.82 4.27 3.50
N GLN A 725 -7.41 3.77 2.34
CA GLN A 725 -8.23 2.86 1.53
C GLN A 725 -7.90 1.42 1.88
N ALA A 726 -8.67 0.85 2.83
CA ALA A 726 -8.63 -0.59 3.12
C ALA A 726 -9.26 -1.46 2.01
N THR A 727 -9.49 -0.91 0.82
CA THR A 727 -10.14 -1.61 -0.28
C THR A 727 -9.12 -2.24 -1.21
N GLU A 728 -9.33 -3.52 -1.49
CA GLU A 728 -8.64 -4.21 -2.56
C GLU A 728 -8.99 -3.55 -3.89
N THR A 729 -8.00 -3.05 -4.60
CA THR A 729 -8.17 -2.63 -5.99
C THR A 729 -7.70 -3.77 -6.86
N GLN A 730 -8.64 -4.41 -7.56
CA GLN A 730 -8.33 -5.43 -8.54
C GLN A 730 -8.34 -4.81 -9.93
N ALA A 731 -7.30 -5.11 -10.73
CA ALA A 731 -7.24 -4.78 -12.13
C ALA A 731 -6.68 -5.95 -12.92
N TYR A 732 -7.23 -6.22 -14.09
CA TYR A 732 -6.77 -7.28 -14.97
C TYR A 732 -5.88 -6.74 -16.09
N GLN A 733 -4.82 -7.49 -16.37
CA GLN A 733 -3.90 -7.26 -17.48
C GLN A 733 -3.87 -8.52 -18.36
N PRO A 734 -3.55 -8.42 -19.66
CA PRO A 734 -3.28 -9.62 -20.45
C PRO A 734 -2.01 -10.29 -19.93
N SER A 735 -1.97 -11.62 -19.96
CA SER A 735 -0.75 -12.32 -19.61
C SER A 735 0.41 -11.90 -20.51
N ARG A 736 1.66 -11.93 -20.00
CA ARG A 736 2.85 -11.56 -20.80
C ARG A 736 2.97 -12.37 -22.08
N LYS A 737 2.58 -13.63 -22.05
CA LYS A 737 2.55 -14.45 -23.23
C LYS A 737 1.54 -13.95 -24.27
N LEU A 738 0.37 -13.53 -23.81
CA LEU A 738 -0.65 -12.97 -24.72
C LEU A 738 -0.20 -11.61 -25.29
N ILE A 739 0.49 -10.78 -24.48
CA ILE A 739 1.09 -9.52 -24.94
C ILE A 739 2.07 -9.79 -26.10
N GLN A 740 2.97 -10.74 -25.92
CA GLN A 740 3.98 -11.09 -26.95
C GLN A 740 3.33 -11.69 -28.19
N ASP A 741 2.45 -12.67 -28.04
CA ASP A 741 1.86 -13.41 -29.13
C ASP A 741 0.92 -12.56 -30.01
N LEU A 742 0.19 -11.63 -29.40
CA LEU A 742 -0.71 -10.70 -30.09
C LEU A 742 -0.06 -9.34 -30.41
N ASN A 743 1.22 -9.17 -30.10
CA ASN A 743 1.96 -7.92 -30.27
C ASN A 743 1.23 -6.71 -29.67
N LEU A 744 0.79 -6.85 -28.41
CA LEU A 744 0.02 -5.83 -27.75
C LEU A 744 0.90 -4.68 -27.26
N THR A 745 0.42 -3.46 -27.45
CA THR A 745 1.01 -2.22 -26.92
C THR A 745 0.08 -1.61 -25.88
N TYR A 746 0.64 -1.12 -24.80
CA TYR A 746 -0.10 -0.50 -23.71
C TYR A 746 -0.58 0.91 -24.07
N GLY A 747 -1.84 1.23 -23.79
CA GLY A 747 -2.46 2.51 -24.04
C GLY A 747 -2.61 3.39 -22.79
N GLU A 748 -2.99 4.65 -22.98
CA GLU A 748 -3.05 5.68 -21.92
C GLU A 748 -4.05 5.37 -20.80
N TYR A 749 -5.12 4.62 -21.10
CA TYR A 749 -6.21 4.32 -20.17
C TYR A 749 -6.19 2.86 -19.70
N GLY A 750 -5.05 2.19 -19.79
CA GLY A 750 -4.92 0.80 -19.40
C GLY A 750 -5.44 -0.20 -20.44
N GLU A 751 -5.83 0.27 -21.63
CA GLU A 751 -6.16 -0.59 -22.74
C GLU A 751 -4.92 -1.13 -23.44
N TRP A 752 -5.05 -2.30 -24.04
CA TRP A 752 -4.00 -2.94 -24.84
C TRP A 752 -4.42 -3.03 -26.30
N LYS A 753 -3.55 -2.61 -27.19
CA LYS A 753 -3.84 -2.45 -28.63
C LYS A 753 -2.93 -3.29 -29.48
N SER A 754 -3.49 -3.78 -30.60
CA SER A 754 -2.75 -4.27 -31.75
C SER A 754 -3.27 -3.52 -32.99
N ASP A 755 -2.39 -3.01 -33.84
CA ASP A 755 -2.74 -2.22 -35.02
C ASP A 755 -3.76 -1.09 -34.75
N TYR A 756 -3.53 -0.35 -33.67
CA TYR A 756 -4.39 0.75 -33.18
C TYR A 756 -5.78 0.35 -32.68
N GLN A 757 -6.15 -0.92 -32.72
CA GLN A 757 -7.42 -1.41 -32.19
C GLN A 757 -7.24 -1.94 -30.77
N VAL A 758 -8.21 -1.65 -29.90
CA VAL A 758 -8.22 -2.22 -28.55
C VAL A 758 -8.51 -3.72 -28.66
N VAL A 759 -7.60 -4.52 -28.13
CA VAL A 759 -7.67 -5.99 -28.14
C VAL A 759 -7.96 -6.54 -26.75
N PHE A 760 -7.41 -5.93 -25.70
CA PHE A 760 -7.65 -6.32 -24.32
C PHE A 760 -7.91 -5.08 -23.48
N CYS A 761 -8.82 -5.19 -22.51
CA CYS A 761 -9.12 -4.11 -21.60
C CYS A 761 -9.76 -4.60 -20.29
N ASP A 762 -9.63 -3.78 -19.26
CA ASP A 762 -10.42 -3.84 -18.03
C ASP A 762 -11.28 -2.56 -17.94
N PRO A 763 -12.60 -2.63 -18.13
CA PRO A 763 -13.47 -1.46 -18.14
C PRO A 763 -13.47 -0.66 -16.83
N HIS A 764 -13.16 -1.29 -15.71
CA HIS A 764 -13.06 -0.61 -14.42
C HIS A 764 -12.10 0.59 -14.44
N LEU A 765 -11.12 0.57 -15.35
CA LEU A 765 -10.13 1.63 -15.49
C LEU A 765 -10.69 2.94 -16.05
N TRP A 766 -11.87 2.93 -16.66
CA TRP A 766 -12.52 4.14 -17.22
C TRP A 766 -14.00 4.26 -16.91
N GLU A 767 -14.62 3.20 -16.38
CA GLU A 767 -16.02 3.19 -15.97
C GLU A 767 -16.10 2.91 -14.46
N GLN A 768 -17.13 3.43 -13.81
CA GLN A 768 -17.43 2.98 -12.45
C GLN A 768 -18.02 1.57 -12.55
N GLY A 769 -17.44 0.61 -11.86
CA GLY A 769 -17.86 -0.78 -11.88
C GLY A 769 -16.81 -1.69 -11.27
N ARG A 770 -16.93 -2.98 -11.54
CA ARG A 770 -15.95 -3.99 -11.10
C ARG A 770 -14.94 -4.32 -12.19
N SER A 771 -13.76 -4.76 -11.79
CA SER A 771 -12.73 -5.26 -12.68
C SER A 771 -13.18 -6.51 -13.45
N ARG A 772 -12.88 -6.53 -14.75
CA ARG A 772 -13.15 -7.65 -15.66
C ARG A 772 -12.06 -7.74 -16.72
N ALA A 773 -11.59 -8.94 -17.01
CA ALA A 773 -10.65 -9.15 -18.10
C ALA A 773 -11.42 -9.39 -19.41
N LEU A 774 -11.34 -8.48 -20.35
CA LEU A 774 -12.02 -8.57 -21.64
C LEU A 774 -11.04 -8.61 -22.80
N CYS A 775 -11.26 -9.55 -23.72
CA CYS A 775 -10.46 -9.66 -24.94
C CYS A 775 -11.35 -9.67 -26.19
N SER A 776 -10.90 -9.00 -27.26
CA SER A 776 -11.59 -9.03 -28.55
C SER A 776 -11.74 -10.47 -29.05
N LYS A 777 -13.00 -10.91 -29.24
CA LYS A 777 -13.32 -12.28 -29.74
C LYS A 777 -12.62 -12.56 -31.05
N LYS A 778 -12.64 -11.60 -31.98
CA LYS A 778 -12.02 -11.75 -33.29
C LYS A 778 -10.51 -11.95 -33.23
N ALA A 779 -9.82 -11.11 -32.45
CA ALA A 779 -8.36 -11.18 -32.30
C ALA A 779 -7.93 -12.50 -31.64
N LEU A 780 -8.62 -12.87 -30.54
CA LEU A 780 -8.29 -14.08 -29.78
C LEU A 780 -8.62 -15.34 -30.57
N ALA A 781 -9.78 -15.42 -31.25
CA ALA A 781 -10.14 -16.60 -32.06
C ALA A 781 -9.18 -16.83 -33.22
N ASN A 782 -8.72 -15.76 -33.89
CA ASN A 782 -7.71 -15.88 -34.94
C ASN A 782 -6.39 -16.42 -34.38
N TYR A 783 -5.89 -15.87 -33.30
CA TYR A 783 -4.67 -16.33 -32.62
C TYR A 783 -4.76 -17.82 -32.22
N LEU A 784 -5.87 -18.23 -31.64
CA LEU A 784 -6.09 -19.61 -31.20
C LEU A 784 -6.05 -20.56 -32.39
N LYS A 785 -6.75 -20.21 -33.48
CA LYS A 785 -6.81 -21.00 -34.70
C LYS A 785 -5.43 -21.16 -35.38
N GLU A 786 -4.69 -20.07 -35.52
CA GLU A 786 -3.36 -20.06 -36.15
C GLU A 786 -2.33 -20.90 -35.38
N ASN A 787 -2.51 -21.04 -34.04
CA ASN A 787 -1.57 -21.75 -33.19
C ASN A 787 -2.05 -23.13 -32.72
N ASN A 788 -3.18 -23.64 -33.25
CA ASN A 788 -3.81 -24.89 -32.83
C ASN A 788 -4.08 -24.93 -31.31
N LEU A 789 -4.64 -23.84 -30.78
CA LEU A 789 -4.98 -23.64 -29.38
C LEU A 789 -6.49 -23.53 -29.21
N SER A 790 -6.97 -23.84 -28.02
CA SER A 790 -8.37 -23.71 -27.59
C SER A 790 -8.46 -22.94 -26.29
N LEU A 791 -9.53 -22.14 -26.17
CA LEU A 791 -9.84 -21.42 -24.92
C LEU A 791 -10.88 -22.21 -24.14
N ILE A 792 -10.64 -22.38 -22.85
CA ILE A 792 -11.60 -22.98 -21.91
C ILE A 792 -11.89 -21.99 -20.78
N TRP A 793 -13.09 -22.08 -20.22
CA TRP A 793 -13.52 -21.37 -19.03
C TRP A 793 -13.89 -22.35 -17.93
N LEU A 794 -13.49 -22.02 -16.73
CA LEU A 794 -13.86 -22.69 -15.51
C LEU A 794 -14.52 -21.66 -14.60
N ILE A 795 -15.74 -21.96 -14.21
CA ILE A 795 -16.58 -21.06 -13.41
C ILE A 795 -17.03 -21.80 -12.16
N GLY A 796 -16.92 -21.15 -11.04
CA GLY A 796 -17.42 -21.69 -9.76
C GLY A 796 -18.03 -20.59 -8.93
N GLY A 797 -18.99 -20.98 -8.08
CA GLY A 797 -19.62 -20.05 -7.17
C GLY A 797 -20.46 -20.75 -6.09
N GLU A 798 -20.90 -19.94 -5.15
CA GLU A 798 -21.66 -20.39 -3.99
C GLU A 798 -22.84 -19.46 -3.70
N LYS A 799 -23.88 -20.05 -3.13
CA LYS A 799 -24.92 -19.38 -2.36
C LYS A 799 -24.80 -19.86 -0.92
N ARG A 800 -24.79 -18.93 0.01
CA ARG A 800 -24.58 -19.23 1.42
C ARG A 800 -25.48 -18.38 2.30
N LEU A 801 -26.05 -19.04 3.34
CA LEU A 801 -26.72 -18.39 4.45
C LEU A 801 -25.91 -18.61 5.72
N PHE A 802 -25.62 -17.54 6.45
CA PHE A 802 -24.90 -17.68 7.72
C PHE A 802 -25.37 -16.66 8.75
N ASN A 803 -25.23 -17.05 10.01
CA ASN A 803 -25.49 -16.13 11.11
C ASN A 803 -24.19 -15.41 11.47
N PRO A 804 -24.11 -14.07 11.31
CA PRO A 804 -22.90 -13.32 11.59
C PRO A 804 -22.43 -13.39 13.06
N ARG A 805 -23.30 -13.85 13.99
CA ARG A 805 -22.95 -14.05 15.41
C ARG A 805 -22.42 -15.46 15.70
N LYS A 806 -22.72 -16.45 14.85
CA LYS A 806 -22.26 -17.83 14.99
C LYS A 806 -21.38 -18.17 13.80
N TYR A 807 -20.10 -17.95 13.92
CA TYR A 807 -19.10 -18.13 12.86
C TYR A 807 -19.06 -19.54 12.21
N LEU A 808 -19.85 -20.50 12.71
CA LEU A 808 -19.86 -21.87 12.25
C LEU A 808 -21.29 -22.43 12.17
N LEU A 809 -22.02 -22.05 11.12
CA LEU A 809 -23.05 -22.98 10.63
C LEU A 809 -22.32 -24.03 9.79
N SER A 810 -22.46 -25.31 10.19
CA SER A 810 -21.99 -26.41 9.36
C SER A 810 -22.56 -26.26 7.93
N ARG A 811 -21.74 -26.51 6.91
CA ARG A 811 -22.19 -26.57 5.52
C ARG A 811 -23.28 -27.66 5.44
N SER A 812 -24.55 -27.25 5.45
CA SER A 812 -25.69 -28.15 5.31
C SER A 812 -26.44 -27.78 4.02
N LYS A 813 -27.14 -28.76 3.41
CA LYS A 813 -27.93 -28.53 2.19
C LYS A 813 -28.97 -27.40 2.34
N LEU A 814 -29.35 -27.07 3.59
CA LEU A 814 -30.35 -26.03 3.89
C LEU A 814 -29.79 -24.60 3.84
N ASN A 815 -28.49 -24.42 3.92
CA ASN A 815 -27.84 -23.11 4.04
C ASN A 815 -26.65 -22.91 3.11
N TYR A 816 -26.41 -23.84 2.20
CA TYR A 816 -25.29 -23.82 1.30
C TYR A 816 -25.58 -24.54 -0.02
N SER A 817 -25.24 -23.94 -1.14
CA SER A 817 -25.22 -24.60 -2.43
C SER A 817 -24.03 -24.12 -3.26
N GLU A 818 -23.48 -25.02 -4.06
CA GLU A 818 -22.41 -24.80 -4.98
C GLU A 818 -22.90 -24.97 -6.41
N PHE A 819 -22.31 -24.21 -7.32
CA PHE A 819 -22.51 -24.39 -8.74
C PHE A 819 -21.19 -24.23 -9.50
N SER A 820 -21.14 -24.87 -10.65
CA SER A 820 -19.94 -24.90 -11.49
C SER A 820 -20.33 -24.89 -12.95
N ALA A 821 -19.41 -24.42 -13.81
CA ALA A 821 -19.58 -24.53 -15.25
C ALA A 821 -18.23 -24.72 -15.94
N PHE A 822 -18.26 -25.55 -16.96
CA PHE A 822 -17.16 -25.73 -17.91
C PHE A 822 -17.60 -25.33 -19.29
N TYR A 823 -16.91 -24.36 -19.90
CA TYR A 823 -17.16 -23.91 -21.27
C TYR A 823 -15.86 -23.92 -22.09
N TYR A 824 -16.00 -24.02 -23.41
CA TYR A 824 -14.89 -23.89 -24.32
C TYR A 824 -15.33 -23.18 -25.59
N LEU A 825 -14.36 -22.57 -26.30
CA LEU A 825 -14.59 -21.98 -27.62
C LEU A 825 -14.33 -23.05 -28.69
N ASP A 826 -15.33 -23.37 -29.48
CA ASP A 826 -15.17 -24.34 -30.55
C ASP A 826 -14.45 -23.74 -31.80
N GLU A 827 -14.17 -24.58 -32.78
CA GLU A 827 -13.48 -24.18 -34.02
C GLU A 827 -14.26 -23.16 -34.88
N PHE A 828 -15.56 -23.00 -34.65
CA PHE A 828 -16.43 -22.01 -35.30
C PHE A 828 -16.58 -20.73 -34.47
N GLY A 829 -15.96 -20.64 -33.33
CA GLY A 829 -16.06 -19.49 -32.40
C GLY A 829 -17.36 -19.48 -31.58
N ALA A 830 -18.08 -20.63 -31.48
CA ALA A 830 -19.22 -20.75 -30.58
C ALA A 830 -18.80 -21.25 -29.20
N ILE A 831 -19.48 -20.73 -28.16
CA ILE A 831 -19.27 -21.14 -26.76
C ILE A 831 -20.12 -22.40 -26.51
N LYS A 832 -19.46 -23.49 -26.11
CA LYS A 832 -20.07 -24.78 -25.77
C LYS A 832 -19.65 -25.22 -24.38
N GLY A 833 -20.47 -26.04 -23.75
CA GLY A 833 -20.19 -26.60 -22.42
C GLY A 833 -21.45 -26.71 -21.56
N THR A 834 -21.28 -27.02 -20.30
CA THR A 834 -22.34 -27.29 -19.33
C THR A 834 -22.17 -26.50 -18.06
N GLN A 835 -23.28 -26.33 -17.35
CA GLN A 835 -23.34 -25.71 -16.03
C GLN A 835 -24.05 -26.69 -15.09
N ASN A 836 -23.44 -26.97 -13.96
CA ASN A 836 -23.91 -27.91 -12.95
C ASN A 836 -24.11 -27.21 -11.60
N SER A 837 -24.97 -27.78 -10.76
CA SER A 837 -25.11 -27.39 -9.37
C SER A 837 -25.30 -28.62 -8.50
N ASN A 838 -24.94 -28.53 -7.21
CA ASN A 838 -25.21 -29.59 -6.24
C ASN A 838 -26.66 -29.57 -5.71
N ILE A 839 -27.52 -28.79 -6.32
CA ILE A 839 -28.94 -28.75 -6.03
C ILE A 839 -29.58 -29.93 -6.76
N ASP A 840 -30.01 -30.94 -6.00
CA ASP A 840 -30.70 -32.11 -6.54
C ASP A 840 -31.99 -31.67 -7.26
N GLU A 841 -32.13 -31.97 -8.54
CA GLU A 841 -33.37 -31.80 -9.31
C GLU A 841 -34.44 -32.82 -8.88
N THR A 842 -34.32 -33.40 -7.69
CA THR A 842 -35.31 -34.34 -7.20
C THR A 842 -36.28 -33.61 -6.27
N ASN A 843 -37.30 -33.00 -6.93
CA ASN A 843 -38.72 -33.06 -6.44
C ASN A 843 -39.68 -32.75 -7.58
#